data_89f83831ee709f9175596bbb6b257fd5
#
_entry.id   89f83831ee709f9175596bbb6b257fd5
#
_cell.length_a   1.000
_cell.length_b   1.000
_cell.length_c   1.000
_cell.angle_alpha   90.00
_cell.angle_beta   90.00
_cell.angle_gamma   90.00
#
_symmetry.space_group_name_H-M   'P 1'
#
loop_
_entity.id
_entity.type
_entity.pdbx_description
1 polymer ?
#
loop_
_entity_poly.entity_id
_entity_poly.type
_entity_poly.pdbx_seq_one_letter_code
_entity_poly.pdbx_strand_id
1 'polypeptide(L)'
;MNLKNIESTHVLQHDQSDCGVACLLSIIKFHKGDSSLEKLRELSGTTQQGTTLLGLYQVANQLGFIAEGFQTNIRTLAEFEQPSIIHVTLENQLQHYLVCYHYDNEKGFLIGDPAKGVYYLSASELNQVWVSKKCLTLEPNVKFEKSATSKNNKKKWFVDLIKQDYKLLWISVLLGVVIACLGMAMSIFSQKLIDDILPSHKITKLVSGIGLLTILLLARVGISVLREYFLLQQTKDFNNRINNQFFSSLLHLPKSFFDTRKIGELVARLNDTQRIQSVIKLLTSSLVIDVLVSIISLVFLFGYSWKVGLISLLSLPIYFYIIYRSNKKIIQSQTEVMQSYAFNEGNYINTIQGISTIKNDNKQAVFKNLNQTVFGIFQEKIFNLGKINIQLSWQSGLASVFFLIGVLVYTSIQVFNKEIKLGELMAILGIVSSLLPSIANLALISIPINEAKIAFNRMYEFASMEKEPEGGQTIFEIQSITVQDLSFRFAGRKELFKNINLNIERGKLVAIVGESGSGKSTLGQILQRFYSFESGSIKVNNEYELNDIELKSFRNLIGVVPQEINIFNGTVIDNILLGDSVTPETIMEFITQYGFLDYFNQLPQGLGTIVGEEGINLSGGQKQIIALARVLYKQPQFLILDEATSAMDRNTEKFSMELLEKIKPKCAIFFISHRLNTLKNIADEIYVLENKTITHYGNHEQLIQTSNFYSEYWKE
;
A
#
# COMPACT_ATOMS: atom_id res chain seq x y z
N MET A 1 -5.81 -29.51 18.84
CA MET A 1 -5.66 -28.71 17.58
C MET A 1 -4.30 -28.98 16.93
N ASN A 2 -4.22 -28.99 15.57
CA ASN A 2 -2.94 -29.30 14.89
C ASN A 2 -2.09 -28.00 14.77
N LEU A 3 -0.93 -27.95 15.46
CA LEU A 3 -0.01 -26.79 15.49
C LEU A 3 0.38 -26.31 14.09
N LYS A 4 0.66 -27.22 13.17
CA LYS A 4 1.01 -26.88 11.77
C LYS A 4 -0.12 -26.14 11.04
N ASN A 5 -1.37 -26.45 11.34
CA ASN A 5 -2.51 -25.76 10.76
C ASN A 5 -2.61 -24.32 11.30
N ILE A 6 -2.43 -24.15 12.61
CA ILE A 6 -2.45 -22.84 13.28
C ILE A 6 -1.30 -21.95 12.75
N GLU A 7 -0.06 -22.48 12.67
CA GLU A 7 1.08 -21.73 12.09
C GLU A 7 0.84 -21.31 10.63
N SER A 8 0.13 -22.13 9.85
CA SER A 8 -0.15 -21.84 8.44
C SER A 8 -1.26 -20.81 8.23
N THR A 9 -2.17 -20.65 9.19
CA THR A 9 -3.31 -19.71 9.15
C THR A 9 -3.04 -18.43 9.92
N HIS A 10 -2.00 -18.42 10.77
CA HIS A 10 -1.59 -17.22 11.51
C HIS A 10 -1.06 -16.13 10.58
N VAL A 11 -1.52 -14.89 10.79
CA VAL A 11 -1.17 -13.73 9.97
C VAL A 11 -0.36 -12.75 10.80
N LEU A 12 0.80 -12.35 10.27
CA LEU A 12 1.61 -11.29 10.86
C LEU A 12 1.05 -9.92 10.47
N GLN A 13 1.15 -8.97 11.40
CA GLN A 13 0.79 -7.57 11.15
C GLN A 13 1.73 -6.91 10.14
N HIS A 14 1.22 -5.95 9.38
CA HIS A 14 2.02 -5.18 8.45
C HIS A 14 2.54 -3.89 9.10
N ASP A 15 1.75 -3.26 9.96
CA ASP A 15 2.10 -2.07 10.76
C ASP A 15 1.72 -2.30 12.23
N GLN A 16 2.18 -1.43 13.11
CA GLN A 16 1.88 -1.50 14.56
C GLN A 16 0.37 -1.35 14.86
N SER A 17 -0.36 -0.65 14.00
CA SER A 17 -1.81 -0.48 14.13
C SER A 17 -2.64 -1.71 13.75
N ASP A 18 -2.04 -2.71 13.10
CA ASP A 18 -2.75 -3.85 12.49
C ASP A 18 -2.94 -5.04 13.42
N CYS A 19 -2.45 -5.03 14.65
CA CYS A 19 -2.47 -6.19 15.54
C CYS A 19 -3.90 -6.79 15.68
N GLY A 20 -4.93 -5.95 15.85
CA GLY A 20 -6.31 -6.40 15.98
C GLY A 20 -6.85 -7.08 14.73
N VAL A 21 -6.69 -6.43 13.57
CA VAL A 21 -7.18 -6.99 12.28
C VAL A 21 -6.38 -8.21 11.84
N ALA A 22 -5.09 -8.31 12.18
CA ALA A 22 -4.28 -9.49 11.92
C ALA A 22 -4.74 -10.69 12.79
N CYS A 23 -5.12 -10.45 14.05
CA CYS A 23 -5.76 -11.45 14.89
C CYS A 23 -7.09 -11.94 14.30
N LEU A 24 -7.95 -11.01 13.87
CA LEU A 24 -9.22 -11.34 13.24
C LEU A 24 -9.03 -12.15 11.95
N LEU A 25 -8.09 -11.72 11.08
CA LEU A 25 -7.78 -12.44 9.84
C LEU A 25 -7.23 -13.85 10.10
N SER A 26 -6.42 -14.00 11.17
CA SER A 26 -5.92 -15.31 11.58
C SER A 26 -7.06 -16.27 11.95
N ILE A 27 -8.09 -15.78 12.66
CA ILE A 27 -9.29 -16.58 13.01
C ILE A 27 -10.13 -16.86 11.77
N ILE A 28 -10.33 -15.88 10.86
CA ILE A 28 -11.05 -16.08 9.60
C ILE A 28 -10.39 -17.22 8.79
N LYS A 29 -9.06 -17.18 8.64
CA LYS A 29 -8.31 -18.23 7.93
C LYS A 29 -8.33 -19.58 8.66
N PHE A 30 -8.32 -19.58 9.97
CA PHE A 30 -8.46 -20.78 10.78
C PHE A 30 -9.77 -21.51 10.46
N HIS A 31 -10.87 -20.76 10.28
CA HIS A 31 -12.17 -21.28 9.86
C HIS A 31 -12.33 -21.44 8.34
N LYS A 32 -11.22 -21.36 7.56
CA LYS A 32 -11.18 -21.51 6.10
C LYS A 32 -11.93 -20.42 5.32
N GLY A 33 -12.14 -19.26 5.92
CA GLY A 33 -12.57 -18.05 5.22
C GLY A 33 -11.38 -17.34 4.55
N ASP A 34 -11.67 -16.33 3.76
CA ASP A 34 -10.65 -15.47 3.14
C ASP A 34 -11.06 -14.01 3.23
N SER A 35 -10.09 -13.18 3.55
CA SER A 35 -10.21 -11.72 3.55
C SER A 35 -8.80 -11.11 3.39
N SER A 36 -8.70 -9.80 3.21
CA SER A 36 -7.44 -9.08 3.23
C SER A 36 -7.33 -8.22 4.49
N LEU A 37 -6.09 -7.96 4.94
CA LEU A 37 -5.86 -7.02 6.05
C LEU A 37 -6.47 -5.65 5.74
N GLU A 38 -6.34 -5.19 4.51
CA GLU A 38 -6.81 -3.90 4.06
C GLU A 38 -8.35 -3.76 4.15
N LYS A 39 -9.07 -4.79 3.71
CA LYS A 39 -10.54 -4.83 3.84
C LYS A 39 -10.99 -4.84 5.30
N LEU A 40 -10.29 -5.59 6.14
CA LEU A 40 -10.60 -5.63 7.58
C LEU A 40 -10.27 -4.31 8.28
N ARG A 41 -9.20 -3.61 7.89
CA ARG A 41 -8.86 -2.27 8.39
C ARG A 41 -9.98 -1.27 8.10
N GLU A 42 -10.47 -1.26 6.87
CA GLU A 42 -11.57 -0.39 6.45
C GLU A 42 -12.85 -0.68 7.24
N LEU A 43 -13.29 -1.93 7.25
CA LEU A 43 -14.51 -2.35 7.92
C LEU A 43 -14.46 -2.15 9.45
N SER A 44 -13.30 -2.32 10.08
CA SER A 44 -13.13 -2.15 11.54
C SER A 44 -12.84 -0.71 11.97
N GLY A 45 -12.64 0.19 11.01
CA GLY A 45 -12.22 1.56 11.31
C GLY A 45 -10.86 1.63 12.00
N THR A 46 -9.93 0.74 11.61
CA THR A 46 -8.56 0.77 12.12
C THR A 46 -7.89 2.07 11.69
N THR A 47 -7.44 2.87 12.66
CA THR A 47 -6.74 4.13 12.44
C THR A 47 -5.25 3.97 12.72
N GLN A 48 -4.50 5.06 12.62
CA GLN A 48 -3.08 5.10 13.02
C GLN A 48 -2.86 4.74 14.51
N GLN A 49 -3.90 4.87 15.34
CA GLN A 49 -3.87 4.50 16.76
C GLN A 49 -4.18 3.02 17.02
N GLY A 50 -4.55 2.28 15.99
CA GLY A 50 -4.95 0.88 16.05
C GLY A 50 -6.44 0.64 15.91
N THR A 51 -6.86 -0.58 16.21
CA THR A 51 -8.24 -1.07 16.11
C THR A 51 -8.90 -1.11 17.48
N THR A 52 -10.15 -0.71 17.57
CA THR A 52 -10.93 -0.88 18.82
C THR A 52 -11.53 -2.29 18.88
N LEU A 53 -11.76 -2.80 20.11
CA LEU A 53 -12.45 -4.09 20.28
C LEU A 53 -13.88 -4.05 19.71
N LEU A 54 -14.52 -2.87 19.76
CA LEU A 54 -15.84 -2.63 19.14
C LEU A 54 -15.77 -2.77 17.61
N GLY A 55 -14.71 -2.26 16.98
CA GLY A 55 -14.50 -2.42 15.52
C GLY A 55 -14.34 -3.88 15.14
N LEU A 56 -13.53 -4.65 15.89
CA LEU A 56 -13.39 -6.10 15.66
C LEU A 56 -14.71 -6.84 15.82
N TYR A 57 -15.49 -6.50 16.85
CA TYR A 57 -16.82 -7.04 17.10
C TYR A 57 -17.79 -6.78 15.93
N GLN A 58 -17.85 -5.53 15.45
CA GLN A 58 -18.74 -5.14 14.35
C GLN A 58 -18.39 -5.87 13.05
N VAL A 59 -17.11 -5.91 12.70
CA VAL A 59 -16.66 -6.62 11.48
C VAL A 59 -16.88 -8.12 11.57
N ALA A 60 -16.62 -8.72 12.72
CA ALA A 60 -16.85 -10.15 12.91
C ALA A 60 -18.30 -10.52 12.66
N ASN A 61 -19.26 -9.76 13.22
CA ASN A 61 -20.69 -9.95 12.97
C ASN A 61 -21.07 -9.72 11.50
N GLN A 62 -20.50 -8.71 10.86
CA GLN A 62 -20.74 -8.42 9.43
C GLN A 62 -20.24 -9.54 8.51
N LEU A 63 -19.13 -10.20 8.88
CA LEU A 63 -18.55 -11.32 8.13
C LEU A 63 -19.18 -12.68 8.45
N GLY A 64 -20.25 -12.70 9.27
CA GLY A 64 -20.98 -13.92 9.56
C GLY A 64 -20.42 -14.73 10.73
N PHE A 65 -19.72 -14.08 11.67
CA PHE A 65 -19.44 -14.67 12.98
C PHE A 65 -20.53 -14.25 13.98
N ILE A 66 -20.76 -15.09 14.98
CA ILE A 66 -21.36 -14.68 16.25
C ILE A 66 -20.23 -14.22 17.13
N ALA A 67 -20.13 -12.90 17.32
CA ALA A 67 -19.09 -12.31 18.13
C ALA A 67 -19.63 -11.90 19.49
N GLU A 68 -18.91 -12.22 20.56
CA GLU A 68 -19.30 -11.84 21.92
C GLU A 68 -18.10 -11.32 22.70
N GLY A 69 -18.27 -10.14 23.31
CA GLY A 69 -17.24 -9.49 24.10
C GLY A 69 -17.43 -9.76 25.59
N PHE A 70 -16.40 -10.31 26.23
CA PHE A 70 -16.42 -10.65 27.66
C PHE A 70 -15.31 -9.95 28.43
N GLN A 71 -15.54 -9.81 29.73
CA GLN A 71 -14.48 -9.57 30.70
C GLN A 71 -14.41 -10.81 31.60
N THR A 72 -13.27 -11.52 31.58
CA THR A 72 -13.16 -12.82 32.23
C THR A 72 -11.77 -13.02 32.85
N ASN A 73 -11.54 -14.18 33.45
CA ASN A 73 -10.28 -14.55 34.10
C ASN A 73 -9.56 -15.68 33.33
N ILE A 74 -8.32 -15.99 33.75
CA ILE A 74 -7.49 -17.01 33.10
C ILE A 74 -8.11 -18.41 33.17
N ARG A 75 -8.83 -18.75 34.24
CA ARG A 75 -9.45 -20.07 34.39
C ARG A 75 -10.54 -20.27 33.35
N THR A 76 -11.42 -19.29 33.22
CA THR A 76 -12.50 -19.32 32.20
C THR A 76 -11.95 -19.25 30.78
N LEU A 77 -10.85 -18.49 30.53
CA LEU A 77 -10.19 -18.46 29.22
C LEU A 77 -9.64 -19.85 28.83
N ALA A 78 -9.17 -20.64 29.81
CA ALA A 78 -8.67 -21.99 29.56
C ALA A 78 -9.79 -22.99 29.15
N GLU A 79 -11.04 -22.68 29.48
CA GLU A 79 -12.21 -23.50 29.14
C GLU A 79 -12.76 -23.19 27.73
N PHE A 80 -12.31 -22.13 27.08
CA PHE A 80 -12.77 -21.80 25.72
C PHE A 80 -12.25 -22.81 24.69
N GLU A 81 -13.17 -23.42 23.96
CA GLU A 81 -12.86 -24.37 22.89
C GLU A 81 -12.53 -23.68 21.57
N GLN A 82 -13.01 -22.46 21.38
CA GLN A 82 -12.82 -21.68 20.15
C GLN A 82 -11.73 -20.62 20.30
N PRO A 83 -11.03 -20.27 19.21
CA PRO A 83 -10.06 -19.17 19.22
C PRO A 83 -10.71 -17.85 19.64
N SER A 84 -10.04 -17.11 20.53
CA SER A 84 -10.50 -15.81 21.01
C SER A 84 -9.43 -14.74 20.85
N ILE A 85 -9.85 -13.50 20.62
CA ILE A 85 -8.95 -12.33 20.59
C ILE A 85 -8.89 -11.74 21.98
N ILE A 86 -7.70 -11.60 22.55
CA ILE A 86 -7.45 -11.01 23.86
C ILE A 86 -6.70 -9.68 23.73
N HIS A 87 -7.10 -8.70 24.56
CA HIS A 87 -6.48 -7.38 24.58
C HIS A 87 -5.48 -7.32 25.74
N VAL A 88 -4.20 -7.18 25.40
CA VAL A 88 -3.07 -7.21 26.34
C VAL A 88 -2.32 -5.87 26.38
N THR A 89 -1.56 -5.67 27.46
CA THR A 89 -0.65 -4.53 27.62
C THR A 89 0.76 -5.06 27.75
N LEU A 90 1.64 -4.69 26.81
CA LEU A 90 3.04 -5.08 26.80
C LEU A 90 3.89 -4.20 27.75
N GLU A 91 5.16 -4.58 27.97
CA GLU A 91 6.07 -3.98 28.96
C GLU A 91 6.19 -2.44 28.88
N ASN A 92 6.02 -1.83 27.72
CA ASN A 92 6.10 -0.38 27.53
C ASN A 92 4.72 0.32 27.55
N GLN A 93 3.72 -0.23 28.22
CA GLN A 93 2.32 0.22 28.22
C GLN A 93 1.67 0.20 26.81
N LEU A 94 2.28 -0.49 25.85
CA LEU A 94 1.77 -0.60 24.49
C LEU A 94 0.58 -1.55 24.49
N GLN A 95 -0.56 -1.06 24.01
CA GLN A 95 -1.77 -1.86 23.84
C GLN A 95 -1.61 -2.78 22.64
N HIS A 96 -1.94 -4.07 22.80
CA HIS A 96 -1.75 -5.07 21.76
C HIS A 96 -2.86 -6.13 21.78
N TYR A 97 -3.08 -6.80 20.63
CA TYR A 97 -4.02 -7.91 20.52
C TYR A 97 -3.28 -9.21 20.22
N LEU A 98 -3.74 -10.29 20.86
CA LEU A 98 -3.24 -11.65 20.66
C LEU A 98 -4.42 -12.57 20.35
N VAL A 99 -4.18 -13.66 19.62
CA VAL A 99 -5.13 -14.76 19.48
C VAL A 99 -4.79 -15.85 20.48
N CYS A 100 -5.73 -16.19 21.37
CA CYS A 100 -5.65 -17.37 22.20
C CYS A 100 -6.35 -18.52 21.47
N TYR A 101 -5.60 -19.53 21.02
CA TYR A 101 -6.17 -20.65 20.27
C TYR A 101 -6.75 -21.76 21.17
N HIS A 102 -6.00 -22.18 22.17
CA HIS A 102 -6.44 -23.16 23.17
C HIS A 102 -5.46 -23.23 24.35
N TYR A 103 -5.87 -23.91 25.41
CA TYR A 103 -5.04 -24.21 26.57
C TYR A 103 -4.58 -25.67 26.54
N ASP A 104 -3.33 -25.90 26.83
CA ASP A 104 -2.70 -27.21 26.99
C ASP A 104 -2.21 -27.34 28.43
N ASN A 105 -2.58 -28.42 29.13
CA ASN A 105 -2.26 -28.61 30.55
C ASN A 105 -0.75 -28.67 30.84
N GLU A 106 0.07 -29.12 29.88
CA GLU A 106 1.52 -29.25 30.05
C GLU A 106 2.28 -28.00 29.59
N LYS A 107 1.83 -27.35 28.51
CA LYS A 107 2.54 -26.28 27.82
C LYS A 107 1.98 -24.88 28.06
N GLY A 108 0.76 -24.77 28.60
CA GLY A 108 0.06 -23.50 28.80
C GLY A 108 -0.80 -23.08 27.62
N PHE A 109 -1.00 -21.77 27.46
CA PHE A 109 -1.82 -21.18 26.41
C PHE A 109 -1.08 -21.10 25.08
N LEU A 110 -1.65 -21.65 24.02
CA LEU A 110 -1.15 -21.47 22.64
C LEU A 110 -1.61 -20.10 22.12
N ILE A 111 -0.66 -19.19 21.99
CA ILE A 111 -0.90 -17.81 21.60
C ILE A 111 -0.41 -17.57 20.18
N GLY A 112 -1.19 -16.87 19.39
CA GLY A 112 -0.78 -16.27 18.12
C GLY A 112 -0.56 -14.78 18.30
N ASP A 113 0.68 -14.36 18.27
CA ASP A 113 1.07 -12.95 18.35
C ASP A 113 1.32 -12.43 16.92
N PRO A 114 0.53 -11.47 16.43
CA PRO A 114 0.73 -10.92 15.08
C PRO A 114 2.09 -10.24 14.88
N ALA A 115 2.80 -9.91 15.95
CA ALA A 115 4.16 -9.36 15.86
C ALA A 115 5.27 -10.42 15.87
N LYS A 116 5.05 -11.58 16.52
CA LYS A 116 6.11 -12.57 16.77
C LYS A 116 5.83 -13.94 16.15
N GLY A 117 4.56 -14.29 15.94
CA GLY A 117 4.15 -15.62 15.49
C GLY A 117 3.49 -16.45 16.58
N VAL A 118 3.50 -17.78 16.44
CA VAL A 118 2.79 -18.70 17.34
C VAL A 118 3.74 -19.30 18.38
N TYR A 119 3.40 -19.20 19.65
CA TYR A 119 4.18 -19.74 20.77
C TYR A 119 3.30 -20.05 22.01
N TYR A 120 3.86 -20.75 22.97
CA TYR A 120 3.17 -21.06 24.24
C TYR A 120 3.53 -20.04 25.31
N LEU A 121 2.55 -19.64 26.11
CA LEU A 121 2.71 -18.82 27.33
C LEU A 121 2.15 -19.60 28.53
N SER A 122 2.84 -19.56 29.65
CA SER A 122 2.30 -20.06 30.93
C SER A 122 1.16 -19.19 31.41
N ALA A 123 0.31 -19.73 32.27
CA ALA A 123 -0.81 -18.99 32.86
C ALA A 123 -0.34 -17.74 33.68
N SER A 124 0.84 -17.82 34.29
CA SER A 124 1.44 -16.70 35.05
C SER A 124 1.91 -15.58 34.10
N GLU A 125 2.61 -15.92 33.03
CA GLU A 125 3.08 -14.93 32.02
C GLU A 125 1.91 -14.25 31.31
N LEU A 126 0.90 -15.03 30.89
CA LEU A 126 -0.30 -14.47 30.28
C LEU A 126 -1.05 -13.54 31.24
N ASN A 127 -1.11 -13.90 32.53
CA ASN A 127 -1.78 -13.06 33.53
C ASN A 127 -1.10 -11.71 33.75
N GLN A 128 0.21 -11.64 33.61
CA GLN A 128 0.97 -10.38 33.71
C GLN A 128 0.68 -9.42 32.55
N VAL A 129 0.60 -9.93 31.33
CA VAL A 129 0.36 -9.08 30.13
C VAL A 129 -1.13 -8.83 29.87
N TRP A 130 -2.02 -9.73 30.28
CA TRP A 130 -3.46 -9.58 30.08
C TRP A 130 -4.14 -8.80 31.22
N VAL A 131 -3.76 -7.54 31.38
CA VAL A 131 -4.26 -6.66 32.43
C VAL A 131 -5.74 -6.33 32.25
N SER A 132 -6.18 -6.07 31.04
CA SER A 132 -7.54 -5.64 30.73
C SER A 132 -8.62 -6.70 31.02
N LYS A 133 -8.26 -7.98 31.01
CA LYS A 133 -9.16 -9.13 31.13
C LYS A 133 -10.30 -9.15 30.10
N LYS A 134 -10.17 -8.37 29.02
CA LYS A 134 -11.14 -8.31 27.92
C LYS A 134 -10.78 -9.31 26.85
N CYS A 135 -11.79 -10.03 26.35
CA CYS A 135 -11.64 -10.94 25.22
C CYS A 135 -12.86 -10.84 24.29
N LEU A 136 -12.67 -11.27 23.06
CA LEU A 136 -13.70 -11.39 22.03
C LEU A 136 -13.68 -12.81 21.51
N THR A 137 -14.79 -13.54 21.69
CA THR A 137 -14.99 -14.87 21.12
C THR A 137 -15.67 -14.76 19.76
N LEU A 138 -15.35 -15.68 18.86
CA LEU A 138 -15.77 -15.65 17.47
C LEU A 138 -16.18 -17.06 17.04
N GLU A 139 -17.46 -17.26 16.78
CA GLU A 139 -18.00 -18.53 16.27
C GLU A 139 -18.61 -18.31 14.88
N PRO A 140 -18.21 -19.10 13.85
CA PRO A 140 -18.79 -18.95 12.53
C PRO A 140 -20.26 -19.37 12.52
N ASN A 141 -21.15 -18.53 11.97
CA ASN A 141 -22.55 -18.85 11.76
C ASN A 141 -22.82 -19.32 10.31
N VAL A 142 -24.10 -19.57 9.99
CA VAL A 142 -24.53 -20.04 8.66
C VAL A 142 -24.22 -19.03 7.54
N LYS A 143 -24.04 -17.74 7.86
CA LYS A 143 -23.73 -16.67 6.90
C LYS A 143 -22.22 -16.56 6.63
N PHE A 144 -21.38 -17.29 7.37
CA PHE A 144 -19.93 -17.25 7.18
C PHE A 144 -19.53 -17.95 5.88
N GLU A 145 -19.00 -17.18 4.92
CA GLU A 145 -18.57 -17.71 3.63
C GLU A 145 -17.20 -18.36 3.69
N LYS A 146 -17.13 -19.65 3.41
CA LYS A 146 -15.87 -20.37 3.20
C LYS A 146 -15.38 -20.11 1.77
N SER A 147 -14.26 -19.41 1.60
CA SER A 147 -13.81 -18.97 0.28
C SER A 147 -12.93 -19.99 -0.44
N ALA A 148 -13.27 -20.24 -1.73
CA ALA A 148 -12.42 -20.97 -2.69
C ALA A 148 -11.87 -20.04 -3.83
N THR A 149 -12.32 -18.78 -3.92
CA THR A 149 -12.22 -17.96 -5.14
C THR A 149 -11.03 -17.00 -5.20
N SER A 150 -10.48 -16.59 -4.07
CA SER A 150 -9.43 -15.54 -4.01
C SER A 150 -8.11 -15.93 -4.72
N LYS A 151 -7.66 -17.16 -4.59
CA LYS A 151 -6.39 -17.61 -5.20
C LYS A 151 -6.38 -17.53 -6.73
N ASN A 152 -7.54 -17.77 -7.38
CA ASN A 152 -7.66 -17.74 -8.83
C ASN A 152 -7.60 -16.30 -9.39
N ASN A 153 -8.23 -15.36 -8.70
CA ASN A 153 -8.23 -13.94 -9.12
C ASN A 153 -6.84 -13.33 -9.03
N LYS A 154 -6.09 -13.68 -7.99
CA LYS A 154 -4.71 -13.23 -7.79
C LYS A 154 -3.76 -13.71 -8.87
N LYS A 155 -3.86 -14.99 -9.25
CA LYS A 155 -3.09 -15.55 -10.35
C LYS A 155 -3.45 -14.93 -11.70
N LYS A 156 -4.75 -14.72 -11.94
CA LYS A 156 -5.24 -14.09 -13.18
C LYS A 156 -4.69 -12.67 -13.32
N TRP A 157 -4.77 -11.87 -12.26
CA TRP A 157 -4.25 -10.52 -12.24
C TRP A 157 -2.73 -10.47 -12.54
N PHE A 158 -1.93 -11.38 -11.96
CA PHE A 158 -0.50 -11.49 -12.24
C PHE A 158 -0.21 -11.87 -13.69
N VAL A 159 -0.95 -12.83 -14.23
CA VAL A 159 -0.81 -13.26 -15.63
C VAL A 159 -1.17 -12.13 -16.59
N ASP A 160 -2.23 -11.38 -16.31
CA ASP A 160 -2.67 -10.26 -17.14
C ASP A 160 -1.62 -9.12 -17.17
N LEU A 161 -0.91 -8.89 -16.05
CA LEU A 161 0.21 -7.94 -15.99
C LEU A 161 1.36 -8.30 -16.94
N ILE A 162 1.70 -9.59 -17.06
CA ILE A 162 2.85 -10.07 -17.84
C ILE A 162 2.46 -10.40 -19.30
N LYS A 163 1.18 -10.68 -19.55
CA LYS A 163 0.68 -11.15 -20.85
C LYS A 163 1.04 -10.24 -22.03
N GLN A 164 1.20 -8.94 -21.80
CA GLN A 164 1.54 -8.00 -22.87
C GLN A 164 3.02 -8.07 -23.27
N ASP A 165 3.89 -8.63 -22.41
CA ASP A 165 5.34 -8.66 -22.60
C ASP A 165 5.83 -9.97 -23.26
N TYR A 166 4.95 -10.92 -23.55
CA TYR A 166 5.31 -12.27 -23.98
C TYR A 166 6.27 -12.31 -25.19
N LYS A 167 6.10 -11.38 -26.15
CA LYS A 167 6.96 -11.31 -27.33
C LYS A 167 8.41 -10.97 -26.99
N LEU A 168 8.62 -9.92 -26.19
CA LEU A 168 9.96 -9.50 -25.75
C LEU A 168 10.62 -10.55 -24.87
N LEU A 169 9.83 -11.20 -24.01
CA LEU A 169 10.31 -12.29 -23.15
C LEU A 169 10.76 -13.50 -23.98
N TRP A 170 10.00 -13.92 -25.00
CA TRP A 170 10.40 -15.00 -25.91
C TRP A 170 11.66 -14.68 -26.71
N ILE A 171 11.78 -13.46 -27.23
CA ILE A 171 13.00 -13.01 -27.92
C ILE A 171 14.20 -13.10 -26.95
N SER A 172 14.02 -12.64 -25.71
CA SER A 172 15.07 -12.70 -24.69
C SER A 172 15.48 -14.15 -24.36
N VAL A 173 14.53 -15.08 -24.31
CA VAL A 173 14.82 -16.52 -24.11
C VAL A 173 15.61 -17.09 -25.30
N LEU A 174 15.19 -16.82 -26.55
CA LEU A 174 15.88 -17.28 -27.74
C LEU A 174 17.34 -16.77 -27.80
N LEU A 175 17.52 -15.45 -27.56
CA LEU A 175 18.86 -14.87 -27.47
C LEU A 175 19.66 -15.49 -26.32
N GLY A 176 19.02 -15.81 -25.19
CA GLY A 176 19.62 -16.50 -24.05
C GLY A 176 20.14 -17.89 -24.42
N VAL A 177 19.44 -18.68 -25.22
CA VAL A 177 19.89 -19.98 -25.74
C VAL A 177 21.17 -19.80 -26.54
N VAL A 178 21.21 -18.84 -27.46
CA VAL A 178 22.39 -18.55 -28.29
C VAL A 178 23.59 -18.13 -27.41
N ILE A 179 23.36 -17.25 -26.41
CA ILE A 179 24.41 -16.82 -25.46
C ILE A 179 24.96 -18.01 -24.66
N ALA A 180 24.10 -18.91 -24.21
CA ALA A 180 24.51 -20.08 -23.42
C ALA A 180 25.30 -21.08 -24.29
N CYS A 181 24.89 -21.32 -25.54
CA CYS A 181 25.66 -22.13 -26.49
C CYS A 181 27.04 -21.52 -26.80
N LEU A 182 27.08 -20.22 -27.10
CA LEU A 182 28.34 -19.51 -27.32
C LEU A 182 29.24 -19.47 -26.08
N GLY A 183 28.66 -19.60 -24.89
CA GLY A 183 29.37 -19.72 -23.63
C GLY A 183 30.26 -20.96 -23.54
N MET A 184 29.95 -22.04 -24.26
CA MET A 184 30.74 -23.27 -24.31
C MET A 184 31.89 -23.18 -25.32
N ALA A 185 31.95 -22.16 -26.16
CA ALA A 185 32.93 -22.03 -27.23
C ALA A 185 34.39 -22.10 -26.74
N MET A 186 34.66 -21.43 -25.59
CA MET A 186 36.00 -21.44 -24.99
C MET A 186 36.41 -22.83 -24.51
N SER A 187 35.53 -23.58 -23.88
CA SER A 187 35.79 -24.93 -23.38
C SER A 187 36.04 -25.91 -24.51
N ILE A 188 35.21 -25.86 -25.58
CA ILE A 188 35.36 -26.69 -26.79
C ILE A 188 36.64 -26.33 -27.54
N PHE A 189 36.96 -25.03 -27.65
CA PHE A 189 38.20 -24.60 -28.28
C PHE A 189 39.43 -25.08 -27.51
N SER A 190 39.43 -24.98 -26.16
CA SER A 190 40.52 -25.46 -25.32
C SER A 190 40.81 -26.95 -25.54
N GLN A 191 39.77 -27.78 -25.68
CA GLN A 191 39.91 -29.17 -26.05
C GLN A 191 40.60 -29.33 -27.41
N LYS A 192 40.04 -28.70 -28.46
CA LYS A 192 40.60 -28.81 -29.83
C LYS A 192 42.02 -28.25 -29.94
N LEU A 193 42.31 -27.20 -29.16
CA LEU A 193 43.66 -26.64 -29.11
C LEU A 193 44.66 -27.64 -28.62
N ILE A 194 44.38 -28.34 -27.52
CA ILE A 194 45.30 -29.26 -26.86
C ILE A 194 45.40 -30.60 -27.60
N ASP A 195 44.25 -31.14 -28.05
CA ASP A 195 44.18 -32.48 -28.64
C ASP A 195 44.52 -32.54 -30.14
N ASP A 196 44.20 -31.46 -30.89
CA ASP A 196 44.29 -31.48 -32.37
C ASP A 196 45.26 -30.42 -32.94
N ILE A 197 45.19 -29.17 -32.45
CA ILE A 197 45.87 -28.03 -33.08
C ILE A 197 47.35 -28.03 -32.72
N LEU A 198 47.67 -28.06 -31.40
CA LEU A 198 49.06 -28.07 -30.94
C LEU A 198 49.87 -29.28 -31.45
N PRO A 199 49.36 -30.52 -31.38
CA PRO A 199 50.06 -31.66 -31.90
C PRO A 199 50.27 -31.63 -33.41
N SER A 200 49.44 -30.92 -34.20
CA SER A 200 49.56 -30.78 -35.63
C SER A 200 50.73 -29.88 -36.09
N HIS A 201 51.31 -29.08 -35.20
CA HIS A 201 52.35 -28.06 -35.45
C HIS A 201 52.05 -27.10 -36.62
N LYS A 202 50.74 -26.89 -36.98
CA LYS A 202 50.33 -26.04 -38.10
C LYS A 202 49.84 -24.68 -37.60
N ILE A 203 50.64 -23.60 -37.79
CA ILE A 203 50.32 -22.23 -37.41
C ILE A 203 49.00 -21.73 -38.03
N THR A 204 48.72 -22.14 -39.28
CA THR A 204 47.47 -21.77 -39.98
C THR A 204 46.24 -22.27 -39.24
N LYS A 205 46.24 -23.48 -38.67
CA LYS A 205 45.14 -24.00 -37.87
C LYS A 205 44.97 -23.23 -36.56
N LEU A 206 46.11 -22.81 -35.94
CA LEU A 206 46.08 -22.02 -34.70
C LEU A 206 45.48 -20.64 -34.97
N VAL A 207 45.95 -19.93 -35.96
CA VAL A 207 45.45 -18.58 -36.29
C VAL A 207 43.98 -18.61 -36.71
N SER A 208 43.59 -19.56 -37.54
CA SER A 208 42.17 -19.68 -37.94
C SER A 208 41.27 -20.09 -36.77
N GLY A 209 41.75 -20.95 -35.88
CA GLY A 209 41.00 -21.35 -34.69
C GLY A 209 40.80 -20.18 -33.67
N ILE A 210 41.87 -19.42 -33.41
CA ILE A 210 41.81 -18.23 -32.55
C ILE A 210 40.91 -17.17 -33.20
N GLY A 211 41.01 -16.94 -34.53
CA GLY A 211 40.15 -16.02 -35.28
C GLY A 211 38.67 -16.39 -35.15
N LEU A 212 38.33 -17.67 -35.35
CA LEU A 212 36.96 -18.15 -35.16
C LEU A 212 36.46 -17.96 -33.73
N LEU A 213 37.25 -18.32 -32.72
CA LEU A 213 36.92 -18.13 -31.31
C LEU A 213 36.65 -16.66 -31.00
N THR A 214 37.52 -15.76 -31.50
CA THR A 214 37.34 -14.30 -31.32
C THR A 214 36.01 -13.83 -31.91
N ILE A 215 35.65 -14.27 -33.13
CA ILE A 215 34.36 -13.92 -33.75
C ILE A 215 33.19 -14.44 -32.88
N LEU A 216 33.25 -15.67 -32.41
CA LEU A 216 32.19 -16.25 -31.56
C LEU A 216 32.04 -15.51 -30.22
N LEU A 217 33.14 -15.15 -29.59
CA LEU A 217 33.11 -14.38 -28.34
C LEU A 217 32.59 -12.95 -28.55
N LEU A 218 32.99 -12.27 -29.64
CA LEU A 218 32.47 -10.95 -30.00
C LEU A 218 30.96 -11.03 -30.32
N ALA A 219 30.54 -12.06 -31.07
CA ALA A 219 29.12 -12.30 -31.33
C ALA A 219 28.33 -12.53 -30.04
N ARG A 220 28.88 -13.29 -29.08
CA ARG A 220 28.28 -13.49 -27.75
C ARG A 220 28.05 -12.14 -27.02
N VAL A 221 29.06 -11.26 -27.01
CA VAL A 221 28.96 -9.93 -26.40
C VAL A 221 27.88 -9.10 -27.09
N GLY A 222 27.88 -9.03 -28.42
CA GLY A 222 26.88 -8.28 -29.19
C GLY A 222 25.45 -8.77 -28.94
N ILE A 223 25.25 -10.11 -28.92
CA ILE A 223 23.94 -10.71 -28.64
C ILE A 223 23.53 -10.46 -27.18
N SER A 224 24.48 -10.46 -26.23
CA SER A 224 24.20 -10.15 -24.83
C SER A 224 23.73 -8.71 -24.65
N VAL A 225 24.40 -7.74 -25.34
CA VAL A 225 23.99 -6.33 -25.33
C VAL A 225 22.60 -6.14 -25.96
N LEU A 226 22.33 -6.80 -27.09
CA LEU A 226 21.03 -6.76 -27.75
C LEU A 226 19.92 -7.30 -26.83
N ARG A 227 20.18 -8.41 -26.14
CA ARG A 227 19.24 -8.99 -25.19
C ARG A 227 18.97 -8.05 -24.02
N GLU A 228 20.02 -7.43 -23.43
CA GLU A 228 19.87 -6.45 -22.34
C GLU A 228 19.03 -5.25 -22.80
N TYR A 229 19.20 -4.78 -24.05
CA TYR A 229 18.40 -3.71 -24.61
C TYR A 229 16.90 -4.06 -24.64
N PHE A 230 16.53 -5.27 -25.12
CA PHE A 230 15.13 -5.72 -25.11
C PHE A 230 14.56 -5.86 -23.71
N LEU A 231 15.36 -6.33 -22.75
CA LEU A 231 14.95 -6.41 -21.33
C LEU A 231 14.76 -5.02 -20.70
N LEU A 232 15.60 -4.05 -21.08
CA LEU A 232 15.47 -2.67 -20.62
C LEU A 232 14.19 -2.03 -21.17
N GLN A 233 13.87 -2.26 -22.43
CA GLN A 233 12.63 -1.78 -23.04
C GLN A 233 11.40 -2.41 -22.37
N GLN A 234 11.40 -3.72 -22.19
CA GLN A 234 10.34 -4.44 -21.47
C GLN A 234 10.15 -3.88 -20.05
N THR A 235 11.25 -3.65 -19.35
CA THR A 235 11.26 -3.08 -17.99
C THR A 235 10.56 -1.72 -17.94
N LYS A 236 10.90 -0.81 -18.89
CA LYS A 236 10.27 0.51 -19.01
C LYS A 236 8.76 0.41 -19.25
N ASP A 237 8.36 -0.42 -20.21
CA ASP A 237 6.96 -0.55 -20.59
C ASP A 237 6.12 -1.20 -19.48
N PHE A 238 6.67 -2.21 -18.83
CA PHE A 238 6.05 -2.84 -17.66
C PHE A 238 5.86 -1.86 -16.50
N ASN A 239 6.89 -1.06 -16.17
CA ASN A 239 6.80 -0.08 -15.10
C ASN A 239 5.75 0.99 -15.35
N ASN A 240 5.73 1.55 -16.54
CA ASN A 240 4.73 2.54 -16.91
C ASN A 240 3.32 1.96 -16.76
N ARG A 241 3.12 0.73 -17.21
CA ARG A 241 1.83 0.05 -17.14
C ARG A 241 1.38 -0.24 -15.72
N ILE A 242 2.26 -0.83 -14.90
CA ILE A 242 1.91 -1.18 -13.51
C ILE A 242 1.67 0.07 -12.67
N ASN A 243 2.49 1.10 -12.87
CA ASN A 243 2.34 2.37 -12.17
C ASN A 243 1.01 3.06 -12.53
N ASN A 244 0.68 3.12 -13.84
CA ASN A 244 -0.59 3.68 -14.29
C ASN A 244 -1.79 2.90 -13.77
N GLN A 245 -1.73 1.57 -13.75
CA GLN A 245 -2.81 0.75 -13.18
C GLN A 245 -2.96 0.94 -11.67
N PHE A 246 -1.83 1.05 -10.95
CA PHE A 246 -1.85 1.28 -9.51
C PHE A 246 -2.44 2.65 -9.18
N PHE A 247 -1.97 3.72 -9.83
CA PHE A 247 -2.50 5.07 -9.63
C PHE A 247 -3.97 5.19 -10.02
N SER A 248 -4.36 4.60 -11.15
CA SER A 248 -5.77 4.56 -11.55
C SER A 248 -6.62 3.85 -10.51
N SER A 249 -6.15 2.70 -9.99
CA SER A 249 -6.88 1.99 -8.93
C SER A 249 -6.95 2.81 -7.64
N LEU A 250 -5.84 3.43 -7.23
CA LEU A 250 -5.75 4.24 -6.02
C LEU A 250 -6.71 5.44 -6.06
N LEU A 251 -6.74 6.18 -7.16
CA LEU A 251 -7.58 7.37 -7.29
C LEU A 251 -9.09 7.08 -7.33
N HIS A 252 -9.48 5.82 -7.58
CA HIS A 252 -10.88 5.41 -7.54
C HIS A 252 -11.30 4.77 -6.21
N LEU A 253 -10.40 4.71 -5.21
CA LEU A 253 -10.75 4.23 -3.89
C LEU A 253 -11.55 5.29 -3.11
N PRO A 254 -12.47 4.87 -2.22
CA PRO A 254 -13.26 5.79 -1.43
C PRO A 254 -12.38 6.59 -0.46
N LYS A 255 -12.86 7.79 -0.09
CA LYS A 255 -12.14 8.68 0.84
C LYS A 255 -11.84 8.02 2.18
N SER A 256 -12.73 7.18 2.70
CA SER A 256 -12.56 6.40 3.93
C SER A 256 -11.27 5.60 3.96
N PHE A 257 -10.82 5.13 2.80
CA PHE A 257 -9.55 4.43 2.65
C PHE A 257 -8.36 5.34 2.99
N PHE A 258 -8.36 6.59 2.51
CA PHE A 258 -7.25 7.54 2.72
C PHE A 258 -7.21 8.08 4.15
N ASP A 259 -8.36 8.27 4.80
CA ASP A 259 -8.45 8.82 6.16
C ASP A 259 -7.84 7.90 7.23
N THR A 260 -7.78 6.61 6.95
CA THR A 260 -7.27 5.61 7.88
C THR A 260 -5.77 5.31 7.70
N ARG A 261 -5.11 5.91 6.69
CA ARG A 261 -3.72 5.57 6.32
C ARG A 261 -2.76 6.73 6.38
N LYS A 262 -1.50 6.40 6.62
CA LYS A 262 -0.41 7.37 6.53
C LYS A 262 0.01 7.54 5.07
N ILE A 263 0.30 8.76 4.66
CA ILE A 263 0.81 9.07 3.30
C ILE A 263 2.09 8.25 3.02
N GLY A 264 3.00 8.14 4.01
CA GLY A 264 4.21 7.33 3.87
C GLY A 264 3.95 5.85 3.57
N GLU A 265 2.85 5.27 4.10
CA GLU A 265 2.45 3.90 3.78
C GLU A 265 2.05 3.78 2.30
N LEU A 266 1.30 4.73 1.76
CA LEU A 266 0.88 4.73 0.35
C LEU A 266 2.09 4.92 -0.58
N VAL A 267 3.03 5.80 -0.23
CA VAL A 267 4.30 5.98 -0.96
C VAL A 267 5.16 4.72 -0.92
N ALA A 268 5.25 4.04 0.22
CA ALA A 268 5.96 2.77 0.34
C ALA A 268 5.38 1.69 -0.59
N ARG A 269 4.05 1.67 -0.82
CA ARG A 269 3.42 0.76 -1.81
C ARG A 269 3.80 1.09 -3.25
N LEU A 270 3.99 2.36 -3.59
CA LEU A 270 4.54 2.74 -4.90
C LEU A 270 5.96 2.18 -5.08
N ASN A 271 6.79 2.23 -4.05
CA ASN A 271 8.13 1.66 -4.08
C ASN A 271 8.12 0.12 -4.20
N ASP A 272 7.06 -0.56 -3.75
CA ASP A 272 6.89 -2.01 -3.94
C ASP A 272 6.79 -2.39 -5.43
N THR A 273 6.33 -1.47 -6.32
CA THR A 273 6.33 -1.70 -7.78
C THR A 273 7.74 -1.92 -8.32
N GLN A 274 8.73 -1.15 -7.83
CA GLN A 274 10.13 -1.30 -8.23
C GLN A 274 10.72 -2.64 -7.78
N ARG A 275 10.30 -3.16 -6.62
CA ARG A 275 10.71 -4.49 -6.13
C ARG A 275 10.18 -5.61 -6.99
N ILE A 276 8.89 -5.55 -7.37
CA ILE A 276 8.29 -6.51 -8.29
C ILE A 276 9.02 -6.49 -9.63
N GLN A 277 9.30 -5.30 -10.14
CA GLN A 277 10.04 -5.12 -11.39
C GLN A 277 11.46 -5.70 -11.33
N SER A 278 12.23 -5.41 -10.26
CA SER A 278 13.59 -5.92 -10.13
C SER A 278 13.62 -7.45 -10.16
N VAL A 279 12.60 -8.10 -9.60
CA VAL A 279 12.45 -9.55 -9.64
C VAL A 279 12.03 -10.06 -11.02
N ILE A 280 11.11 -9.39 -11.70
CA ILE A 280 10.76 -9.76 -13.09
C ILE A 280 12.00 -9.66 -14.00
N LYS A 281 12.78 -8.57 -13.87
CA LYS A 281 14.05 -8.43 -14.58
C LYS A 281 15.01 -9.59 -14.24
N LEU A 282 15.16 -9.91 -12.96
CA LEU A 282 16.04 -11.00 -12.50
C LEU A 282 15.57 -12.36 -13.02
N LEU A 283 14.27 -12.64 -13.00
CA LEU A 283 13.69 -13.87 -13.56
C LEU A 283 13.92 -14.00 -15.07
N THR A 284 13.78 -12.91 -15.80
CA THR A 284 13.90 -12.92 -17.26
C THR A 284 15.35 -12.79 -17.76
N SER A 285 16.24 -12.14 -17.00
CA SER A 285 17.66 -12.01 -17.34
C SER A 285 18.48 -13.17 -16.79
N SER A 286 18.68 -13.22 -15.47
CA SER A 286 19.64 -14.12 -14.84
C SER A 286 19.10 -15.55 -14.76
N LEU A 287 17.86 -15.75 -14.26
CA LEU A 287 17.32 -17.10 -14.10
C LEU A 287 17.27 -17.86 -15.42
N VAL A 288 16.79 -17.22 -16.49
CA VAL A 288 16.70 -17.86 -17.80
C VAL A 288 18.09 -18.26 -18.30
N ILE A 289 19.09 -17.38 -18.17
CA ILE A 289 20.48 -17.72 -18.55
C ILE A 289 21.02 -18.86 -17.69
N ASP A 290 20.86 -18.77 -16.36
CA ASP A 290 21.42 -19.79 -15.46
C ASP A 290 20.78 -21.18 -15.68
N VAL A 291 19.46 -21.23 -15.98
CA VAL A 291 18.78 -22.47 -16.37
C VAL A 291 19.33 -23.01 -17.68
N LEU A 292 19.44 -22.14 -18.71
CA LEU A 292 19.95 -22.55 -20.03
C LEU A 292 21.41 -22.99 -19.98
N VAL A 293 22.27 -22.24 -19.28
CA VAL A 293 23.68 -22.62 -19.06
C VAL A 293 23.76 -23.95 -18.32
N SER A 294 22.94 -24.16 -17.27
CA SER A 294 22.92 -25.42 -16.52
C SER A 294 22.51 -26.60 -17.40
N ILE A 295 21.44 -26.47 -18.19
CA ILE A 295 20.96 -27.52 -19.09
C ILE A 295 22.01 -27.83 -20.16
N ILE A 296 22.49 -26.79 -20.86
CA ILE A 296 23.47 -26.94 -21.94
C ILE A 296 24.78 -27.53 -21.41
N SER A 297 25.28 -27.03 -20.26
CA SER A 297 26.46 -27.58 -19.61
C SER A 297 26.32 -29.08 -19.27
N LEU A 298 25.16 -29.47 -18.70
CA LEU A 298 24.88 -30.88 -18.39
C LEU A 298 24.85 -31.73 -19.67
N VAL A 299 24.21 -31.29 -20.74
CA VAL A 299 24.17 -32.01 -22.02
C VAL A 299 25.60 -32.24 -22.55
N PHE A 300 26.45 -31.20 -22.55
CA PHE A 300 27.84 -31.34 -22.96
C PHE A 300 28.63 -32.28 -22.03
N LEU A 301 28.47 -32.19 -20.69
CA LEU A 301 29.13 -33.05 -19.74
C LEU A 301 28.73 -34.52 -19.94
N PHE A 302 27.47 -34.82 -20.19
CA PHE A 302 27.01 -36.18 -20.52
C PHE A 302 27.62 -36.68 -21.86
N GLY A 303 27.83 -35.78 -22.81
CA GLY A 303 28.50 -36.09 -24.08
C GLY A 303 29.99 -36.42 -23.92
N TYR A 304 30.70 -35.76 -22.99
CA TYR A 304 32.12 -36.07 -22.67
C TYR A 304 32.28 -37.31 -21.78
N SER A 305 31.51 -37.36 -20.68
CA SER A 305 31.57 -38.49 -19.75
C SER A 305 30.21 -38.56 -18.98
N TRP A 306 29.49 -39.68 -19.21
CA TRP A 306 28.22 -39.90 -18.53
C TRP A 306 28.35 -39.91 -16.99
N LYS A 307 29.50 -40.38 -16.47
CA LYS A 307 29.79 -40.41 -15.04
C LYS A 307 29.99 -39.01 -14.47
N VAL A 308 30.69 -38.10 -15.19
CA VAL A 308 30.88 -36.72 -14.78
C VAL A 308 29.54 -35.98 -14.89
N GLY A 309 28.73 -36.24 -15.93
CA GLY A 309 27.39 -35.71 -16.06
C GLY A 309 26.50 -36.09 -14.87
N LEU A 310 26.53 -37.34 -14.43
CA LEU A 310 25.77 -37.83 -13.29
C LEU A 310 26.24 -37.21 -11.95
N ILE A 311 27.56 -37.11 -11.74
CA ILE A 311 28.13 -36.42 -10.57
C ILE A 311 27.66 -34.95 -10.56
N SER A 312 27.68 -34.27 -11.73
CA SER A 312 27.25 -32.89 -11.86
C SER A 312 25.74 -32.73 -11.57
N LEU A 313 24.93 -33.70 -12.00
CA LEU A 313 23.49 -33.71 -11.70
C LEU A 313 23.23 -33.90 -10.20
N LEU A 314 24.02 -34.72 -9.52
CA LEU A 314 23.93 -34.93 -8.07
C LEU A 314 24.31 -33.69 -7.25
N SER A 315 25.04 -32.73 -7.81
CA SER A 315 25.31 -31.46 -7.12
C SER A 315 24.05 -30.61 -6.91
N LEU A 316 23.06 -30.67 -7.82
CA LEU A 316 21.81 -29.87 -7.75
C LEU A 316 21.05 -30.07 -6.41
N PRO A 317 20.72 -31.28 -5.97
CA PRO A 317 20.03 -31.49 -4.69
C PRO A 317 20.78 -30.91 -3.49
N ILE A 318 22.11 -30.89 -3.51
CA ILE A 318 22.95 -30.38 -2.41
C ILE A 318 22.75 -28.87 -2.27
N TYR A 319 22.81 -28.14 -3.38
CA TYR A 319 22.57 -26.69 -3.38
C TYR A 319 21.12 -26.33 -2.97
N PHE A 320 20.13 -27.07 -3.52
CA PHE A 320 18.73 -26.85 -3.13
C PHE A 320 18.48 -27.17 -1.66
N TYR A 321 19.13 -28.20 -1.09
CA TYR A 321 19.01 -28.52 0.33
C TYR A 321 19.59 -27.43 1.24
N ILE A 322 20.75 -26.88 0.91
CA ILE A 322 21.38 -25.76 1.67
C ILE A 322 20.41 -24.59 1.78
N ILE A 323 19.75 -24.23 0.68
CA ILE A 323 18.84 -23.09 0.65
C ILE A 323 17.50 -23.41 1.30
N TYR A 324 16.93 -24.58 1.03
CA TYR A 324 15.67 -25.00 1.64
C TYR A 324 15.74 -24.94 3.18
N ARG A 325 16.86 -25.39 3.75
CA ARG A 325 17.12 -25.34 5.19
C ARG A 325 17.10 -23.91 5.75
N SER A 326 17.58 -22.94 4.97
CA SER A 326 17.70 -21.55 5.38
C SER A 326 16.49 -20.68 4.99
N ASN A 327 15.61 -21.18 4.13
CA ASN A 327 14.53 -20.39 3.51
C ASN A 327 13.59 -19.71 4.54
N LYS A 328 13.21 -20.42 5.62
CA LYS A 328 12.35 -19.86 6.67
C LYS A 328 13.01 -18.66 7.37
N LYS A 329 14.30 -18.75 7.67
CA LYS A 329 15.08 -17.68 8.31
C LYS A 329 15.22 -16.46 7.38
N ILE A 330 15.43 -16.71 6.09
CA ILE A 330 15.54 -15.66 5.07
C ILE A 330 14.25 -14.86 4.99
N ILE A 331 13.10 -15.54 4.83
CA ILE A 331 11.78 -14.91 4.72
C ILE A 331 11.48 -14.08 5.98
N GLN A 332 11.72 -14.63 7.15
CA GLN A 332 11.51 -13.93 8.42
C GLN A 332 12.39 -12.68 8.51
N SER A 333 13.70 -12.82 8.30
CA SER A 333 14.63 -11.69 8.37
C SER A 333 14.32 -10.61 7.33
N GLN A 334 13.89 -10.99 6.15
CA GLN A 334 13.46 -10.07 5.09
C GLN A 334 12.20 -9.30 5.46
N THR A 335 11.23 -9.97 6.08
CA THR A 335 10.01 -9.32 6.60
C THR A 335 10.36 -8.31 7.70
N GLU A 336 11.28 -8.66 8.62
CA GLU A 336 11.76 -7.76 9.67
C GLU A 336 12.46 -6.51 9.10
N VAL A 337 13.28 -6.66 8.05
CA VAL A 337 13.92 -5.53 7.34
C VAL A 337 12.86 -4.61 6.73
N MET A 338 11.85 -5.18 6.06
CA MET A 338 10.78 -4.37 5.44
C MET A 338 9.94 -3.61 6.47
N GLN A 339 9.63 -4.22 7.59
CA GLN A 339 8.91 -3.56 8.69
C GLN A 339 9.73 -2.43 9.32
N SER A 340 11.02 -2.69 9.60
CA SER A 340 11.93 -1.68 10.15
C SER A 340 12.16 -0.53 9.18
N TYR A 341 12.18 -0.78 7.87
CA TYR A 341 12.28 0.25 6.84
C TYR A 341 11.07 1.19 6.88
N ALA A 342 9.85 0.63 6.87
CA ALA A 342 8.61 1.41 6.92
C ALA A 342 8.51 2.25 8.21
N PHE A 343 8.94 1.69 9.35
CA PHE A 343 8.98 2.41 10.62
C PHE A 343 9.96 3.58 10.59
N ASN A 344 11.16 3.36 10.05
CA ASN A 344 12.20 4.39 9.91
C ASN A 344 11.74 5.52 8.98
N GLU A 345 11.12 5.20 7.84
CA GLU A 345 10.60 6.18 6.88
C GLU A 345 9.48 7.03 7.53
N GLY A 346 8.54 6.39 8.24
CA GLY A 346 7.50 7.09 8.98
C GLY A 346 8.06 8.03 10.05
N ASN A 347 9.13 7.64 10.74
CA ASN A 347 9.80 8.47 11.73
C ASN A 347 10.48 9.70 11.10
N TYR A 348 11.10 9.58 9.92
CA TYR A 348 11.65 10.71 9.19
C TYR A 348 10.58 11.71 8.76
N ILE A 349 9.48 11.22 8.20
CA ILE A 349 8.34 12.07 7.78
C ILE A 349 7.82 12.85 8.99
N ASN A 350 7.54 12.18 10.10
CA ASN A 350 7.04 12.83 11.32
C ASN A 350 8.03 13.87 11.88
N THR A 351 9.33 13.58 11.85
CA THR A 351 10.37 14.51 12.32
C THR A 351 10.43 15.76 11.45
N ILE A 352 10.35 15.61 10.12
CA ILE A 352 10.41 16.73 9.18
C ILE A 352 9.13 17.58 9.28
N GLN A 353 7.95 16.96 9.33
CA GLN A 353 6.68 17.66 9.51
C GLN A 353 6.61 18.42 10.84
N GLY A 354 7.18 17.86 11.90
CA GLY A 354 7.25 18.47 13.22
C GLY A 354 8.40 19.47 13.44
N ILE A 355 9.14 19.86 12.38
CA ILE A 355 10.41 20.62 12.53
C ILE A 355 10.23 21.95 13.25
N SER A 356 9.12 22.65 13.02
CA SER A 356 8.84 23.93 13.69
C SER A 356 8.71 23.76 15.21
N THR A 357 7.97 22.75 15.65
CA THR A 357 7.81 22.42 17.08
C THR A 357 9.15 22.00 17.69
N ILE A 358 9.90 21.13 16.99
CA ILE A 358 11.22 20.68 17.46
C ILE A 358 12.18 21.85 17.67
N LYS A 359 12.17 22.83 16.75
CA LYS A 359 13.00 24.03 16.83
C LYS A 359 12.54 24.97 17.95
N ASN A 360 11.22 25.22 18.05
CA ASN A 360 10.64 26.10 19.07
C ASN A 360 10.92 25.58 20.48
N ASP A 361 10.82 24.26 20.68
CA ASP A 361 11.06 23.62 21.99
C ASP A 361 12.54 23.26 22.24
N ASN A 362 13.43 23.61 21.30
CA ASN A 362 14.86 23.33 21.37
C ASN A 362 15.18 21.83 21.60
N LYS A 363 14.44 20.94 20.92
CA LYS A 363 14.51 19.47 21.09
C LYS A 363 15.29 18.74 20.00
N GLN A 364 16.10 19.44 19.19
CA GLN A 364 16.87 18.87 18.07
C GLN A 364 17.73 17.67 18.49
N ALA A 365 18.38 17.76 19.69
CA ALA A 365 19.22 16.69 20.20
C ALA A 365 18.42 15.42 20.52
N VAL A 366 17.20 15.55 21.06
CA VAL A 366 16.31 14.44 21.39
C VAL A 366 15.88 13.72 20.11
N PHE A 367 15.41 14.46 19.10
CA PHE A 367 14.96 13.89 17.83
C PHE A 367 16.11 13.33 17.00
N LYS A 368 17.31 13.94 17.05
CA LYS A 368 18.54 13.36 16.47
C LYS A 368 18.80 11.98 17.06
N ASN A 369 18.81 11.85 18.40
CA ASN A 369 19.06 10.57 19.06
C ASN A 369 17.98 9.54 18.78
N LEU A 370 16.69 9.95 18.74
CA LEU A 370 15.59 9.09 18.35
C LEU A 370 15.78 8.54 16.94
N ASN A 371 16.03 9.43 15.97
CA ASN A 371 16.26 9.03 14.57
C ASN A 371 17.49 8.11 14.45
N GLN A 372 18.57 8.41 15.18
CA GLN A 372 19.77 7.56 15.19
C GLN A 372 19.48 6.17 15.75
N THR A 373 18.68 6.06 16.80
CA THR A 373 18.27 4.78 17.40
C THR A 373 17.40 3.98 16.44
N VAL A 374 16.39 4.60 15.83
CA VAL A 374 15.48 3.96 14.88
C VAL A 374 16.23 3.47 13.65
N PHE A 375 17.11 4.32 13.09
CA PHE A 375 17.96 3.95 11.97
C PHE A 375 18.94 2.84 12.34
N GLY A 376 19.49 2.85 13.56
CA GLY A 376 20.37 1.81 14.07
C GLY A 376 19.67 0.44 14.10
N ILE A 377 18.43 0.37 14.57
CA ILE A 377 17.63 -0.86 14.56
C ILE A 377 17.43 -1.37 13.13
N PHE A 378 17.08 -0.49 12.19
CA PHE A 378 16.93 -0.84 10.78
C PHE A 378 18.23 -1.41 10.20
N GLN A 379 19.38 -0.75 10.45
CA GLN A 379 20.68 -1.23 9.99
C GLN A 379 21.07 -2.57 10.62
N GLU A 380 20.73 -2.83 11.87
CA GLU A 380 20.95 -4.12 12.51
C GLU A 380 20.15 -5.23 11.83
N LYS A 381 18.89 -4.98 11.42
CA LYS A 381 18.09 -5.95 10.68
C LYS A 381 18.70 -6.25 9.31
N ILE A 382 19.18 -5.24 8.58
CA ILE A 382 19.91 -5.41 7.32
C ILE A 382 21.18 -6.26 7.55
N PHE A 383 21.93 -5.93 8.58
CA PHE A 383 23.16 -6.66 8.91
C PHE A 383 22.90 -8.14 9.24
N ASN A 384 21.83 -8.43 9.97
CA ASN A 384 21.43 -9.81 10.29
C ASN A 384 21.01 -10.60 9.04
N LEU A 385 20.26 -9.97 8.11
CA LEU A 385 19.96 -10.55 6.80
C LEU A 385 21.25 -10.78 5.99
N GLY A 386 22.17 -9.80 6.01
CA GLY A 386 23.49 -9.91 5.38
C GLY A 386 24.31 -11.09 5.90
N LYS A 387 24.31 -11.34 7.23
CA LYS A 387 24.97 -12.53 7.83
C LYS A 387 24.42 -13.84 7.27
N ILE A 388 23.09 -13.94 7.11
CA ILE A 388 22.45 -15.13 6.52
C ILE A 388 22.92 -15.32 5.08
N ASN A 389 22.98 -14.25 4.28
CA ASN A 389 23.45 -14.29 2.90
C ASN A 389 24.93 -14.68 2.81
N ILE A 390 25.79 -14.15 3.69
CA ILE A 390 27.21 -14.53 3.78
C ILE A 390 27.34 -16.01 4.13
N GLN A 391 26.57 -16.50 5.10
CA GLN A 391 26.58 -17.91 5.49
C GLN A 391 26.18 -18.84 4.33
N LEU A 392 25.16 -18.45 3.55
CA LEU A 392 24.73 -19.19 2.36
C LEU A 392 25.80 -19.19 1.27
N SER A 393 26.41 -18.02 0.99
CA SER A 393 27.48 -17.89 0.01
C SER A 393 28.70 -18.72 0.40
N TRP A 394 29.05 -18.75 1.69
CA TRP A 394 30.11 -19.58 2.22
C TRP A 394 29.82 -21.06 2.03
N GLN A 395 28.63 -21.54 2.42
CA GLN A 395 28.23 -22.94 2.25
C GLN A 395 28.21 -23.37 0.79
N SER A 396 27.65 -22.52 -0.10
CA SER A 396 27.62 -22.77 -1.55
C SER A 396 29.00 -22.76 -2.16
N GLY A 397 29.86 -21.82 -1.72
CA GLY A 397 31.25 -21.73 -2.17
C GLY A 397 32.05 -22.96 -1.79
N LEU A 398 31.95 -23.44 -0.54
CA LEU A 398 32.60 -24.68 -0.11
C LEU A 398 32.10 -25.88 -0.93
N ALA A 399 30.79 -26.02 -1.13
CA ALA A 399 30.22 -27.08 -1.96
C ALA A 399 30.80 -27.03 -3.39
N SER A 400 30.92 -25.83 -3.98
CA SER A 400 31.52 -25.63 -5.31
C SER A 400 32.99 -26.09 -5.36
N VAL A 401 33.80 -25.74 -4.36
CA VAL A 401 35.21 -26.11 -4.30
C VAL A 401 35.36 -27.63 -4.18
N PHE A 402 34.66 -28.27 -3.24
CA PHE A 402 34.70 -29.72 -3.08
C PHE A 402 34.28 -30.46 -4.34
N PHE A 403 33.24 -29.97 -4.98
CA PHE A 403 32.74 -30.54 -6.23
C PHE A 403 33.76 -30.39 -7.36
N LEU A 404 34.34 -29.19 -7.56
CA LEU A 404 35.34 -28.94 -8.61
C LEU A 404 36.57 -29.79 -8.40
N ILE A 405 37.07 -29.91 -7.16
CA ILE A 405 38.21 -30.77 -6.81
C ILE A 405 37.86 -32.25 -7.08
N GLY A 406 36.66 -32.69 -6.69
CA GLY A 406 36.19 -34.05 -6.94
C GLY A 406 36.16 -34.40 -8.44
N VAL A 407 35.62 -33.50 -9.28
CA VAL A 407 35.66 -33.68 -10.74
C VAL A 407 37.07 -33.66 -11.26
N LEU A 408 37.94 -32.75 -10.80
CA LEU A 408 39.35 -32.67 -11.21
C LEU A 408 40.10 -33.98 -10.91
N VAL A 409 39.99 -34.50 -9.67
CA VAL A 409 40.63 -35.76 -9.27
C VAL A 409 40.12 -36.91 -10.13
N TYR A 410 38.78 -37.03 -10.27
CA TYR A 410 38.16 -38.09 -11.07
C TYR A 410 38.61 -38.06 -12.53
N THR A 411 38.54 -36.89 -13.18
CA THR A 411 38.94 -36.75 -14.59
C THR A 411 40.45 -36.90 -14.79
N SER A 412 41.28 -36.48 -13.82
CA SER A 412 42.74 -36.70 -13.86
C SER A 412 43.10 -38.20 -13.83
N ILE A 413 42.39 -38.99 -13.00
CA ILE A 413 42.56 -40.45 -12.96
C ILE A 413 42.16 -41.07 -14.31
N GLN A 414 41.07 -40.59 -14.95
CA GLN A 414 40.68 -41.07 -16.27
C GLN A 414 41.73 -40.73 -17.36
N VAL A 415 42.33 -39.53 -17.32
CA VAL A 415 43.46 -39.19 -18.22
C VAL A 415 44.64 -40.09 -17.97
N PHE A 416 45.02 -40.35 -16.69
CA PHE A 416 46.11 -41.24 -16.34
C PHE A 416 45.88 -42.67 -16.87
N ASN A 417 44.64 -43.17 -16.80
CA ASN A 417 44.20 -44.45 -17.32
C ASN A 417 44.02 -44.45 -18.87
N LYS A 418 44.27 -43.32 -19.54
CA LYS A 418 44.04 -43.11 -20.99
C LYS A 418 42.58 -43.33 -21.47
N GLU A 419 41.61 -43.18 -20.56
CA GLU A 419 40.20 -43.27 -20.89
C GLU A 419 39.69 -42.01 -21.58
N ILE A 420 40.24 -40.82 -21.24
CA ILE A 420 39.98 -39.54 -21.85
C ILE A 420 41.30 -38.82 -22.19
N LYS A 421 41.22 -37.87 -23.15
CA LYS A 421 42.38 -37.04 -23.53
C LYS A 421 42.55 -35.85 -22.60
N LEU A 422 43.73 -35.22 -22.62
CA LEU A 422 44.04 -34.06 -21.79
C LEU A 422 43.15 -32.83 -22.15
N GLY A 423 42.88 -32.65 -23.44
CA GLY A 423 41.98 -31.56 -23.88
C GLY A 423 40.53 -31.77 -23.42
N GLU A 424 40.06 -33.03 -23.35
CA GLU A 424 38.72 -33.35 -22.81
C GLU A 424 38.64 -33.02 -21.32
N LEU A 425 39.68 -33.28 -20.52
CA LEU A 425 39.74 -32.85 -19.12
C LEU A 425 39.61 -31.34 -19.01
N MET A 426 40.36 -30.57 -19.82
CA MET A 426 40.29 -29.11 -19.81
C MET A 426 38.92 -28.59 -20.21
N ALA A 427 38.24 -29.22 -21.18
CA ALA A 427 36.87 -28.87 -21.56
C ALA A 427 35.88 -29.14 -20.44
N ILE A 428 35.97 -30.32 -19.79
CA ILE A 428 35.11 -30.68 -18.65
C ILE A 428 35.26 -29.66 -17.51
N LEU A 429 36.51 -29.31 -17.14
CA LEU A 429 36.74 -28.31 -16.08
C LEU A 429 36.18 -26.93 -16.46
N GLY A 430 36.35 -26.51 -17.72
CA GLY A 430 35.77 -25.23 -18.21
C GLY A 430 34.26 -25.22 -18.15
N ILE A 431 33.59 -26.31 -18.53
CA ILE A 431 32.15 -26.46 -18.47
C ILE A 431 31.65 -26.50 -17.02
N VAL A 432 32.29 -27.26 -16.15
CA VAL A 432 31.95 -27.32 -14.71
C VAL A 432 32.14 -25.96 -14.05
N SER A 433 33.21 -25.23 -14.39
CA SER A 433 33.46 -23.89 -13.87
C SER A 433 32.37 -22.87 -14.27
N SER A 434 31.68 -23.08 -15.36
CA SER A 434 30.52 -22.26 -15.77
C SER A 434 29.21 -22.76 -15.16
N LEU A 435 29.05 -24.05 -14.93
CA LEU A 435 27.85 -24.68 -14.38
C LEU A 435 27.64 -24.34 -12.91
N LEU A 436 28.69 -24.41 -12.08
CA LEU A 436 28.58 -24.24 -10.64
C LEU A 436 28.03 -22.87 -10.19
N PRO A 437 28.52 -21.72 -10.74
CA PRO A 437 27.94 -20.42 -10.43
C PRO A 437 26.47 -20.32 -10.84
N SER A 438 26.10 -20.88 -12.01
CA SER A 438 24.71 -20.88 -12.46
C SER A 438 23.78 -21.65 -11.52
N ILE A 439 24.21 -22.83 -11.04
CA ILE A 439 23.44 -23.60 -10.05
C ILE A 439 23.33 -22.83 -8.72
N ALA A 440 24.41 -22.21 -8.26
CA ALA A 440 24.40 -21.42 -7.03
C ALA A 440 23.44 -20.22 -7.13
N ASN A 441 23.45 -19.52 -8.26
CA ASN A 441 22.52 -18.42 -8.53
C ASN A 441 21.05 -18.89 -8.56
N LEU A 442 20.77 -20.01 -9.25
CA LEU A 442 19.44 -20.61 -9.28
C LEU A 442 18.91 -20.92 -7.88
N ALA A 443 19.80 -21.40 -7.04
CA ALA A 443 19.45 -21.71 -5.68
C ALA A 443 19.15 -20.44 -4.85
N LEU A 444 19.92 -19.36 -5.00
CA LEU A 444 19.72 -18.09 -4.29
C LEU A 444 18.51 -17.28 -4.78
N ILE A 445 17.94 -17.59 -5.92
CA ILE A 445 16.83 -16.84 -6.54
C ILE A 445 15.53 -16.86 -5.70
N SER A 446 15.42 -17.82 -4.78
CA SER A 446 14.29 -17.88 -3.85
C SER A 446 14.16 -16.61 -2.98
N ILE A 447 15.26 -15.90 -2.71
CA ILE A 447 15.31 -14.71 -1.87
C ILE A 447 14.53 -13.56 -2.52
N PRO A 448 14.93 -13.06 -3.72
CA PRO A 448 14.20 -11.99 -4.39
C PRO A 448 12.77 -12.40 -4.80
N ILE A 449 12.51 -13.67 -5.13
CA ILE A 449 11.14 -14.15 -5.39
C ILE A 449 10.24 -13.98 -4.17
N ASN A 450 10.72 -14.31 -2.98
CA ASN A 450 9.94 -14.14 -1.75
C ASN A 450 9.69 -12.65 -1.46
N GLU A 451 10.67 -11.79 -1.70
CA GLU A 451 10.53 -10.33 -1.57
C GLU A 451 9.45 -9.79 -2.51
N ALA A 452 9.50 -10.16 -3.79
CA ALA A 452 8.49 -9.77 -4.75
C ALA A 452 7.12 -10.33 -4.42
N LYS A 453 7.04 -11.55 -3.89
CA LYS A 453 5.76 -12.15 -3.46
C LYS A 453 5.11 -11.34 -2.34
N ILE A 454 5.90 -10.84 -1.38
CA ILE A 454 5.41 -9.98 -0.31
C ILE A 454 4.92 -8.65 -0.90
N ALA A 455 5.74 -7.98 -1.70
CA ALA A 455 5.40 -6.72 -2.36
C ALA A 455 4.15 -6.88 -3.26
N PHE A 456 4.08 -7.95 -4.04
CA PHE A 456 2.93 -8.29 -4.89
C PHE A 456 1.65 -8.51 -4.08
N ASN A 457 1.72 -9.24 -2.96
CA ASN A 457 0.57 -9.46 -2.11
C ASN A 457 0.00 -8.15 -1.57
N ARG A 458 0.87 -7.27 -1.08
CA ARG A 458 0.49 -5.96 -0.58
C ARG A 458 -0.15 -5.10 -1.67
N MET A 459 0.42 -5.09 -2.87
CA MET A 459 -0.10 -4.31 -3.99
C MET A 459 -1.44 -4.85 -4.49
N TYR A 460 -1.59 -6.18 -4.54
CA TYR A 460 -2.85 -6.81 -4.90
C TYR A 460 -3.96 -6.50 -3.89
N GLU A 461 -3.66 -6.43 -2.60
CA GLU A 461 -4.63 -6.04 -1.57
C GLU A 461 -5.23 -4.67 -1.88
N PHE A 462 -4.43 -3.67 -2.24
CA PHE A 462 -4.95 -2.36 -2.66
C PHE A 462 -5.72 -2.43 -3.99
N ALA A 463 -5.19 -3.14 -4.98
CA ALA A 463 -5.83 -3.27 -6.29
C ALA A 463 -7.16 -4.03 -6.24
N SER A 464 -7.37 -4.85 -5.20
CA SER A 464 -8.59 -5.63 -4.96
C SER A 464 -9.60 -4.96 -4.03
N MET A 465 -9.29 -3.76 -3.52
CA MET A 465 -10.23 -2.98 -2.71
C MET A 465 -11.43 -2.55 -3.54
N GLU A 466 -12.56 -2.42 -2.88
CA GLU A 466 -13.79 -1.96 -3.49
C GLU A 466 -13.63 -0.49 -3.89
N LYS A 467 -13.86 -0.21 -5.16
CA LYS A 467 -13.79 1.15 -5.72
C LYS A 467 -15.09 1.88 -5.45
N GLU A 468 -15.05 3.21 -5.57
CA GLU A 468 -16.28 3.99 -5.60
C GLU A 468 -17.24 3.43 -6.67
N PRO A 469 -18.56 3.39 -6.40
CA PRO A 469 -19.52 2.81 -7.31
C PRO A 469 -19.53 3.54 -8.65
N GLU A 470 -19.42 2.80 -9.74
CA GLU A 470 -19.58 3.30 -11.10
C GLU A 470 -21.04 3.07 -11.56
N GLY A 471 -21.65 4.09 -12.20
CA GLY A 471 -23.02 4.03 -12.68
C GLY A 471 -24.01 4.68 -11.69
N GLY A 472 -25.30 4.51 -11.97
CA GLY A 472 -26.40 5.16 -11.28
C GLY A 472 -27.20 6.07 -12.20
N GLN A 473 -28.17 6.79 -11.63
CA GLN A 473 -29.03 7.73 -12.38
C GLN A 473 -28.28 9.04 -12.61
N THR A 474 -28.18 9.47 -13.87
CA THR A 474 -27.56 10.75 -14.22
C THR A 474 -28.54 11.89 -13.90
N ILE A 475 -28.08 12.88 -13.12
CA ILE A 475 -28.87 14.09 -12.84
C ILE A 475 -28.21 15.31 -13.50
N PHE A 476 -29.04 16.30 -13.87
CA PHE A 476 -28.58 17.50 -14.56
C PHE A 476 -28.78 18.77 -13.72
N GLU A 477 -29.60 18.70 -12.67
CA GLU A 477 -29.82 19.81 -11.76
C GLU A 477 -30.08 19.37 -10.32
N ILE A 478 -29.77 20.29 -9.38
CA ILE A 478 -30.05 20.14 -7.96
C ILE A 478 -30.90 21.34 -7.53
N GLN A 479 -32.17 21.08 -7.15
CA GLN A 479 -33.08 22.07 -6.60
C GLN A 479 -33.19 21.97 -5.08
N SER A 480 -33.14 20.77 -4.54
CA SER A 480 -33.16 20.54 -3.09
C SER A 480 -32.39 19.29 -2.68
N ILE A 481 -31.90 19.30 -1.45
CA ILE A 481 -31.35 18.13 -0.77
C ILE A 481 -32.08 17.97 0.56
N THR A 482 -32.79 16.86 0.73
CA THR A 482 -33.58 16.56 1.92
C THR A 482 -32.98 15.37 2.64
N VAL A 483 -32.65 15.53 3.91
CA VAL A 483 -32.14 14.51 4.80
C VAL A 483 -33.22 14.10 5.79
N GLN A 484 -33.53 12.81 5.89
CA GLN A 484 -34.55 12.25 6.76
C GLN A 484 -34.02 11.15 7.63
N ASP A 485 -34.19 11.29 8.94
CA ASP A 485 -33.83 10.30 9.99
C ASP A 485 -32.43 9.70 9.86
N LEU A 486 -31.47 10.54 9.39
CA LEU A 486 -30.10 10.10 9.13
C LEU A 486 -29.41 9.75 10.44
N SER A 487 -28.90 8.52 10.52
CA SER A 487 -28.02 8.06 11.58
C SER A 487 -26.68 7.57 11.03
N PHE A 488 -25.59 7.92 11.72
CA PHE A 488 -24.25 7.64 11.24
C PHE A 488 -23.29 7.37 12.39
N ARG A 489 -22.36 6.43 12.15
CA ARG A 489 -21.14 6.25 12.92
C ARG A 489 -19.96 5.91 12.00
N PHE A 490 -18.77 6.30 12.40
CA PHE A 490 -17.58 5.74 11.79
C PHE A 490 -17.39 4.28 12.22
N ALA A 491 -16.85 3.46 11.34
CA ALA A 491 -16.51 2.08 11.66
C ALA A 491 -15.68 2.01 12.96
N GLY A 492 -16.00 1.08 13.84
CA GLY A 492 -15.33 0.92 15.13
C GLY A 492 -15.57 2.03 16.16
N ARG A 493 -16.47 2.97 15.91
CA ARG A 493 -16.78 4.10 16.82
C ARG A 493 -18.23 4.03 17.30
N LYS A 494 -18.51 4.83 18.34
CA LYS A 494 -19.89 5.06 18.79
C LYS A 494 -20.62 5.94 17.78
N GLU A 495 -21.94 5.88 17.80
CA GLU A 495 -22.82 6.68 16.98
C GLU A 495 -22.50 8.19 17.10
N LEU A 496 -22.35 8.87 15.96
CA LEU A 496 -22.07 10.30 15.86
C LEU A 496 -23.36 11.11 15.68
N PHE A 497 -24.27 10.61 14.83
CA PHE A 497 -25.56 11.21 14.56
C PHE A 497 -26.68 10.21 14.80
N LYS A 498 -27.84 10.74 15.23
CA LYS A 498 -29.07 9.99 15.40
C LYS A 498 -30.26 10.82 14.93
N ASN A 499 -30.98 10.29 13.96
CA ASN A 499 -32.21 10.90 13.43
C ASN A 499 -32.04 12.38 13.02
N ILE A 500 -31.02 12.68 12.21
CA ILE A 500 -30.80 14.01 11.66
C ILE A 500 -31.81 14.27 10.56
N ASN A 501 -32.52 15.41 10.65
CA ASN A 501 -33.45 15.89 9.66
C ASN A 501 -33.07 17.31 9.26
N LEU A 502 -32.87 17.57 7.94
CA LEU A 502 -32.62 18.90 7.42
C LEU A 502 -33.05 19.01 5.95
N ASN A 503 -33.32 20.22 5.52
CA ASN A 503 -33.69 20.52 4.14
C ASN A 503 -32.83 21.68 3.61
N ILE A 504 -32.26 21.53 2.41
CA ILE A 504 -31.45 22.57 1.77
C ILE A 504 -32.03 22.81 0.38
N GLU A 505 -32.50 24.02 0.11
CA GLU A 505 -33.18 24.37 -1.12
C GLU A 505 -32.36 25.38 -1.93
N ARG A 506 -32.49 25.33 -3.24
CA ARG A 506 -31.92 26.34 -4.13
C ARG A 506 -32.51 27.73 -3.79
N GLY A 507 -31.65 28.72 -3.78
CA GLY A 507 -32.02 30.08 -3.39
C GLY A 507 -31.95 30.35 -1.90
N LYS A 508 -31.58 29.33 -1.08
CA LYS A 508 -31.39 29.48 0.35
C LYS A 508 -29.95 29.17 0.79
N LEU A 509 -29.51 29.88 1.82
CA LEU A 509 -28.31 29.57 2.59
C LEU A 509 -28.72 28.96 3.91
N VAL A 510 -28.46 27.66 4.05
CA VAL A 510 -28.71 26.88 5.26
C VAL A 510 -27.42 26.72 6.03
N ALA A 511 -27.41 27.16 7.28
CA ALA A 511 -26.24 27.02 8.14
C ALA A 511 -26.40 25.90 9.17
N ILE A 512 -25.31 25.28 9.57
CA ILE A 512 -25.27 24.34 10.70
C ILE A 512 -24.27 24.83 11.73
N VAL A 513 -24.69 24.84 13.00
CA VAL A 513 -23.92 25.28 14.16
C VAL A 513 -23.97 24.22 15.26
N GLY A 514 -23.06 24.27 16.22
CA GLY A 514 -22.98 23.34 17.34
C GLY A 514 -21.57 23.26 17.90
N GLU A 515 -21.38 22.53 18.98
CA GLU A 515 -20.08 22.36 19.64
C GLU A 515 -18.98 21.82 18.68
N SER A 516 -17.71 22.10 19.03
CA SER A 516 -16.59 21.50 18.32
C SER A 516 -16.62 19.97 18.51
N GLY A 517 -16.42 19.22 17.41
CA GLY A 517 -16.48 17.75 17.44
C GLY A 517 -17.90 17.16 17.38
N SER A 518 -18.97 17.97 17.29
CA SER A 518 -20.35 17.46 17.15
C SER A 518 -20.61 16.74 15.81
N GLY A 519 -19.69 16.87 14.82
CA GLY A 519 -19.77 16.16 13.54
C GLY A 519 -20.24 16.99 12.35
N LYS A 520 -20.36 18.32 12.45
CA LYS A 520 -20.81 19.21 11.35
C LYS A 520 -20.09 18.96 10.02
N SER A 521 -18.75 18.92 10.05
CA SER A 521 -17.94 18.63 8.84
C SER A 521 -18.18 17.21 8.32
N THR A 522 -18.44 16.25 9.21
CA THR A 522 -18.79 14.87 8.82
C THR A 522 -20.13 14.82 8.08
N LEU A 523 -21.13 15.62 8.52
CA LEU A 523 -22.39 15.71 7.79
C LEU A 523 -22.18 16.28 6.38
N GLY A 524 -21.35 17.34 6.25
CA GLY A 524 -20.92 17.84 4.94
C GLY A 524 -20.23 16.78 4.07
N GLN A 525 -19.42 15.91 4.67
CA GLN A 525 -18.73 14.81 3.95
C GLN A 525 -19.70 13.68 3.54
N ILE A 526 -20.73 13.42 4.33
CA ILE A 526 -21.80 12.47 3.96
C ILE A 526 -22.60 13.02 2.77
N LEU A 527 -22.92 14.32 2.76
CA LEU A 527 -23.59 14.97 1.64
C LEU A 527 -22.74 14.95 0.35
N GLN A 528 -21.41 14.88 0.44
CA GLN A 528 -20.47 14.67 -0.67
C GLN A 528 -20.36 13.21 -1.13
N ARG A 529 -21.05 12.27 -0.45
CA ARG A 529 -20.95 10.83 -0.66
C ARG A 529 -19.53 10.27 -0.40
N PHE A 530 -18.81 10.84 0.58
CA PHE A 530 -17.55 10.29 1.02
C PHE A 530 -17.72 9.15 2.03
N TYR A 531 -18.84 9.12 2.75
CA TYR A 531 -19.20 8.07 3.71
C TYR A 531 -20.65 7.63 3.50
N SER A 532 -20.87 6.33 3.62
CA SER A 532 -22.21 5.74 3.69
C SER A 532 -22.76 5.87 5.11
N PHE A 533 -24.08 6.02 5.24
CA PHE A 533 -24.79 6.12 6.52
C PHE A 533 -25.49 4.81 6.89
N GLU A 534 -25.84 4.62 8.20
CA GLU A 534 -26.41 3.38 8.70
C GLU A 534 -27.93 3.28 8.44
N SER A 535 -28.64 4.36 8.62
CA SER A 535 -30.09 4.44 8.44
C SER A 535 -30.53 5.85 8.06
N GLY A 536 -31.75 5.97 7.59
CA GLY A 536 -32.32 7.19 7.06
C GLY A 536 -32.26 7.24 5.53
N SER A 537 -32.59 8.41 4.97
CA SER A 537 -32.49 8.67 3.54
C SER A 537 -31.97 10.09 3.26
N ILE A 538 -31.30 10.26 2.13
CA ILE A 538 -30.90 11.56 1.59
C ILE A 538 -31.42 11.61 0.16
N LYS A 539 -32.34 12.52 -0.10
CA LYS A 539 -32.97 12.68 -1.41
C LYS A 539 -32.55 13.97 -2.09
N VAL A 540 -32.21 13.87 -3.35
CA VAL A 540 -32.00 15.01 -4.24
C VAL A 540 -33.30 15.26 -5.01
N ASN A 541 -33.78 16.51 -4.99
CA ASN A 541 -35.03 16.95 -5.63
C ASN A 541 -36.30 16.22 -5.12
N ASN A 542 -36.25 15.64 -3.91
CA ASN A 542 -37.25 14.74 -3.34
C ASN A 542 -37.60 13.51 -4.18
N GLU A 543 -36.81 13.20 -5.19
CA GLU A 543 -37.03 12.12 -6.16
C GLU A 543 -35.95 11.07 -6.11
N TYR A 544 -34.68 11.47 -6.16
CA TYR A 544 -33.56 10.57 -6.30
C TYR A 544 -32.88 10.28 -4.95
N GLU A 545 -32.76 9.03 -4.56
CA GLU A 545 -31.89 8.67 -3.43
C GLU A 545 -30.43 8.98 -3.77
N LEU A 546 -29.73 9.63 -2.86
CA LEU A 546 -28.34 10.07 -3.08
C LEU A 546 -27.40 8.93 -3.52
N ASN A 547 -27.62 7.74 -2.98
CA ASN A 547 -26.81 6.56 -3.28
C ASN A 547 -27.04 5.99 -4.69
N ASP A 548 -28.21 6.26 -5.29
CA ASP A 548 -28.60 5.75 -6.61
C ASP A 548 -28.18 6.68 -7.76
N ILE A 549 -27.70 7.88 -7.44
CA ILE A 549 -27.24 8.86 -8.43
C ILE A 549 -25.83 8.49 -8.92
N GLU A 550 -25.56 8.68 -10.21
CA GLU A 550 -24.21 8.56 -10.76
C GLU A 550 -23.26 9.58 -10.10
N LEU A 551 -22.17 9.08 -9.53
CA LEU A 551 -21.24 9.90 -8.73
C LEU A 551 -20.62 11.06 -9.52
N LYS A 552 -20.29 10.82 -10.81
CA LYS A 552 -19.71 11.82 -11.69
C LYS A 552 -20.69 12.96 -11.99
N SER A 553 -21.95 12.66 -12.32
CA SER A 553 -22.97 13.67 -12.57
C SER A 553 -23.24 14.50 -11.31
N PHE A 554 -23.35 13.87 -10.15
CA PHE A 554 -23.53 14.54 -8.88
C PHE A 554 -22.36 15.47 -8.53
N ARG A 555 -21.12 14.96 -8.57
CA ARG A 555 -19.91 15.74 -8.26
C ARG A 555 -19.69 16.90 -9.24
N ASN A 556 -20.20 16.83 -10.45
CA ASN A 556 -20.15 17.96 -11.38
C ASN A 556 -21.04 19.13 -10.96
N LEU A 557 -22.14 18.86 -10.28
CA LEU A 557 -23.11 19.86 -9.84
C LEU A 557 -22.81 20.42 -8.45
N ILE A 558 -21.91 19.79 -7.68
CA ILE A 558 -21.55 20.25 -6.34
C ILE A 558 -20.21 20.98 -6.33
N GLY A 559 -20.13 21.98 -5.47
CA GLY A 559 -18.90 22.67 -5.12
C GLY A 559 -18.61 22.55 -3.63
N VAL A 560 -17.35 22.43 -3.26
CA VAL A 560 -16.96 22.28 -1.85
C VAL A 560 -15.73 23.13 -1.56
N VAL A 561 -15.84 24.01 -0.57
CA VAL A 561 -14.69 24.66 0.06
C VAL A 561 -14.47 23.96 1.39
N PRO A 562 -13.44 23.09 1.49
CA PRO A 562 -13.16 22.32 2.70
C PRO A 562 -12.47 23.19 3.76
N GLN A 563 -12.49 22.73 5.02
CA GLN A 563 -11.79 23.37 6.13
C GLN A 563 -10.26 23.42 5.89
N GLU A 564 -9.65 22.31 5.44
CA GLU A 564 -8.26 22.25 5.02
C GLU A 564 -8.15 22.35 3.50
N ILE A 565 -7.53 23.42 3.02
CA ILE A 565 -7.45 23.74 1.61
C ILE A 565 -6.15 23.21 1.03
N ASN A 566 -6.25 22.27 0.12
CA ASN A 566 -5.11 21.75 -0.63
C ASN A 566 -4.81 22.65 -1.83
N ILE A 567 -3.58 23.15 -1.88
CA ILE A 567 -2.99 23.89 -3.00
C ILE A 567 -1.94 22.98 -3.66
N PHE A 568 -2.10 22.76 -4.95
CA PHE A 568 -1.18 21.94 -5.74
C PHE A 568 -0.02 22.78 -6.28
N ASN A 569 1.13 22.14 -6.48
CA ASN A 569 2.28 22.79 -7.13
C ASN A 569 1.90 23.25 -8.53
N GLY A 570 2.17 24.50 -8.84
CA GLY A 570 1.81 25.14 -10.11
C GLY A 570 1.54 26.62 -9.92
N THR A 571 0.82 27.22 -10.83
CA THR A 571 0.38 28.61 -10.72
C THR A 571 -0.97 28.72 -10.00
N VAL A 572 -1.37 29.94 -9.64
CA VAL A 572 -2.70 30.21 -9.08
C VAL A 572 -3.80 29.79 -10.08
N ILE A 573 -3.60 30.08 -11.37
CA ILE A 573 -4.55 29.68 -12.42
C ILE A 573 -4.67 28.16 -12.53
N ASP A 574 -3.56 27.42 -12.45
CA ASP A 574 -3.59 25.94 -12.45
C ASP A 574 -4.39 25.39 -11.28
N ASN A 575 -4.33 26.06 -10.13
CA ASN A 575 -5.09 25.71 -8.93
C ASN A 575 -6.58 26.05 -9.02
N ILE A 576 -6.96 27.03 -9.83
CA ILE A 576 -8.40 27.34 -10.09
C ILE A 576 -8.95 26.34 -11.10
N LEU A 577 -8.26 26.07 -12.18
CA LEU A 577 -8.71 25.24 -13.30
C LEU A 577 -8.64 23.74 -13.05
N LEU A 578 -7.69 23.28 -12.20
CA LEU A 578 -7.45 21.85 -11.94
C LEU A 578 -7.30 20.97 -13.18
N GLY A 579 -6.68 21.51 -14.23
CA GLY A 579 -6.42 20.80 -15.49
C GLY A 579 -7.44 21.03 -16.60
N ASP A 580 -8.47 21.83 -16.38
CA ASP A 580 -9.38 22.25 -17.46
C ASP A 580 -8.64 23.15 -18.45
N SER A 581 -8.82 22.88 -19.74
CA SER A 581 -8.23 23.68 -20.82
C SER A 581 -9.21 24.79 -21.21
N VAL A 582 -8.85 26.04 -20.92
CA VAL A 582 -9.66 27.21 -21.26
C VAL A 582 -8.81 28.29 -21.90
N THR A 583 -9.44 29.21 -22.62
CA THR A 583 -8.74 30.36 -23.19
C THR A 583 -8.45 31.38 -22.09
N PRO A 584 -7.36 32.17 -22.19
CA PRO A 584 -7.03 33.23 -21.26
C PRO A 584 -8.19 34.24 -21.09
N GLU A 585 -8.94 34.50 -22.15
CA GLU A 585 -10.07 35.41 -22.16
C GLU A 585 -11.18 34.90 -21.25
N THR A 586 -11.56 33.63 -21.34
CA THR A 586 -12.62 33.00 -20.54
C THR A 586 -12.33 33.09 -19.05
N ILE A 587 -11.11 32.78 -18.63
CA ILE A 587 -10.73 32.83 -17.21
C ILE A 587 -10.70 34.28 -16.72
N MET A 588 -10.20 35.21 -17.53
CA MET A 588 -10.18 36.63 -17.17
C MET A 588 -11.60 37.22 -17.06
N GLU A 589 -12.50 36.83 -17.95
CA GLU A 589 -13.90 37.18 -17.86
C GLU A 589 -14.53 36.70 -16.55
N PHE A 590 -14.31 35.42 -16.18
CA PHE A 590 -14.78 34.88 -14.91
C PHE A 590 -14.19 35.64 -13.71
N ILE A 591 -12.88 35.86 -13.66
CA ILE A 591 -12.22 36.55 -12.56
C ILE A 591 -12.74 37.98 -12.39
N THR A 592 -12.98 38.69 -13.51
CA THR A 592 -13.51 40.03 -13.50
C THR A 592 -14.98 40.06 -13.08
N GLN A 593 -15.80 39.16 -13.62
CA GLN A 593 -17.25 39.06 -13.32
C GLN A 593 -17.53 38.83 -11.84
N TYR A 594 -16.68 38.02 -11.20
CA TYR A 594 -16.85 37.67 -9.79
C TYR A 594 -16.03 38.56 -8.84
N GLY A 595 -15.21 39.51 -9.36
CA GLY A 595 -14.46 40.48 -8.55
C GLY A 595 -13.20 39.93 -7.89
N PHE A 596 -12.65 38.79 -8.36
CA PHE A 596 -11.44 38.21 -7.83
C PHE A 596 -10.17 38.95 -8.25
N LEU A 597 -10.24 39.85 -9.24
CA LEU A 597 -9.10 40.50 -9.86
C LEU A 597 -8.27 41.29 -8.83
N ASP A 598 -8.93 42.01 -7.93
CA ASP A 598 -8.24 42.81 -6.89
C ASP A 598 -7.43 41.98 -5.92
N TYR A 599 -7.87 40.76 -5.64
CA TYR A 599 -7.18 39.84 -4.76
C TYR A 599 -5.98 39.19 -5.44
N PHE A 600 -6.13 38.76 -6.69
CA PHE A 600 -5.03 38.10 -7.41
C PHE A 600 -3.97 39.11 -7.88
N ASN A 601 -4.32 40.36 -8.16
CA ASN A 601 -3.36 41.41 -8.48
C ASN A 601 -2.44 41.78 -7.30
N GLN A 602 -2.79 41.43 -6.06
CA GLN A 602 -1.92 41.60 -4.89
C GLN A 602 -0.79 40.54 -4.85
N LEU A 603 -0.89 39.48 -5.63
CA LEU A 603 0.14 38.46 -5.72
C LEU A 603 1.26 38.94 -6.69
N PRO A 604 2.53 38.51 -6.48
CA PRO A 604 3.68 39.00 -7.20
C PRO A 604 3.57 38.97 -8.74
N GLN A 605 2.89 37.95 -9.28
CA GLN A 605 2.66 37.74 -10.72
C GLN A 605 1.18 37.53 -11.05
N GLY A 606 0.28 38.05 -10.20
CA GLY A 606 -1.17 37.84 -10.37
C GLY A 606 -1.53 36.35 -10.43
N LEU A 607 -2.37 35.97 -11.41
CA LEU A 607 -2.75 34.58 -11.65
C LEU A 607 -1.59 33.65 -12.04
N GLY A 608 -0.51 34.20 -12.60
CA GLY A 608 0.72 33.46 -12.94
C GLY A 608 1.66 33.21 -11.74
N THR A 609 1.31 33.68 -10.54
CA THR A 609 2.12 33.44 -9.34
C THR A 609 2.27 31.94 -9.09
N ILE A 610 3.53 31.50 -9.05
CA ILE A 610 3.86 30.11 -8.73
C ILE A 610 3.66 29.90 -7.22
N VAL A 611 2.84 28.93 -6.88
CA VAL A 611 2.59 28.49 -5.51
C VAL A 611 3.34 27.19 -5.27
N GLY A 612 4.12 27.16 -4.17
CA GLY A 612 4.91 26.00 -3.78
C GLY A 612 4.07 24.89 -3.13
N GLU A 613 4.75 23.88 -2.61
CA GLU A 613 4.12 22.76 -1.89
C GLU A 613 3.13 23.27 -0.84
N GLU A 614 1.90 22.74 -0.86
CA GLU A 614 0.81 23.13 0.04
C GLU A 614 0.50 24.64 0.09
N GLY A 615 0.92 25.42 -0.91
CA GLY A 615 0.73 26.86 -0.92
C GLY A 615 1.47 27.58 0.22
N ILE A 616 2.68 27.14 0.53
CA ILE A 616 3.50 27.66 1.66
C ILE A 616 3.71 29.17 1.60
N ASN A 617 3.68 29.74 0.37
CA ASN A 617 3.86 31.17 0.12
C ASN A 617 2.55 31.97 0.19
N LEU A 618 1.43 31.33 0.52
CA LEU A 618 0.10 31.97 0.59
C LEU A 618 -0.37 32.10 2.03
N SER A 619 -1.00 33.21 2.36
CA SER A 619 -1.73 33.34 3.62
C SER A 619 -2.97 32.43 3.64
N GLY A 620 -3.49 32.11 4.83
CA GLY A 620 -4.73 31.34 4.97
C GLY A 620 -5.91 31.94 4.20
N GLY A 621 -6.09 33.26 4.24
CA GLY A 621 -7.13 33.96 3.49
C GLY A 621 -6.93 33.87 1.97
N GLN A 622 -5.68 33.97 1.48
CA GLN A 622 -5.40 33.78 0.04
C GLN A 622 -5.72 32.36 -0.43
N LYS A 623 -5.38 31.35 0.37
CA LYS A 623 -5.80 29.96 0.08
C LYS A 623 -7.32 29.82 -0.01
N GLN A 624 -8.05 30.45 0.91
CA GLN A 624 -9.52 30.44 0.93
C GLN A 624 -10.13 31.13 -0.31
N ILE A 625 -9.55 32.24 -0.75
CA ILE A 625 -9.99 32.94 -2.00
C ILE A 625 -9.71 32.07 -3.23
N ILE A 626 -8.56 31.42 -3.33
CA ILE A 626 -8.26 30.47 -4.43
C ILE A 626 -9.25 29.31 -4.43
N ALA A 627 -9.54 28.73 -3.26
CA ALA A 627 -10.50 27.64 -3.14
C ALA A 627 -11.93 28.09 -3.53
N LEU A 628 -12.34 29.28 -3.13
CA LEU A 628 -13.62 29.85 -3.51
C LEU A 628 -13.70 30.12 -5.02
N ALA A 629 -12.65 30.69 -5.63
CA ALA A 629 -12.58 30.90 -7.07
C ALA A 629 -12.63 29.55 -7.84
N ARG A 630 -11.87 28.54 -7.39
CA ARG A 630 -11.91 27.17 -7.94
C ARG A 630 -13.32 26.59 -7.99
N VAL A 631 -14.04 26.72 -6.88
CA VAL A 631 -15.39 26.15 -6.76
C VAL A 631 -16.40 26.93 -7.61
N LEU A 632 -16.34 28.26 -7.60
CA LEU A 632 -17.27 29.10 -8.36
C LEU A 632 -17.01 29.04 -9.88
N TYR A 633 -15.79 28.80 -10.29
CA TYR A 633 -15.46 28.54 -11.70
C TYR A 633 -16.28 27.35 -12.26
N LYS A 634 -16.54 26.35 -11.45
CA LYS A 634 -17.34 25.16 -11.78
C LYS A 634 -18.85 25.45 -11.88
N GLN A 635 -19.31 26.62 -11.43
CA GLN A 635 -20.72 27.00 -11.38
C GLN A 635 -21.62 25.98 -10.65
N PRO A 636 -21.33 25.64 -9.39
CA PRO A 636 -22.07 24.61 -8.68
C PRO A 636 -23.52 24.98 -8.45
N GLN A 637 -24.40 23.97 -8.45
CA GLN A 637 -25.81 24.13 -8.07
C GLN A 637 -26.05 23.80 -6.59
N PHE A 638 -25.13 23.07 -5.96
CA PHE A 638 -25.06 22.86 -4.52
C PHE A 638 -23.66 23.18 -4.01
N LEU A 639 -23.54 24.08 -3.05
CA LEU A 639 -22.28 24.55 -2.48
C LEU A 639 -22.18 24.19 -1.01
N ILE A 640 -21.14 23.47 -0.63
CA ILE A 640 -20.80 23.16 0.75
C ILE A 640 -19.60 24.01 1.16
N LEU A 641 -19.75 24.78 2.22
CA LEU A 641 -18.71 25.61 2.80
C LEU A 641 -18.40 25.10 4.22
N ASP A 642 -17.22 24.55 4.42
CA ASP A 642 -16.78 24.07 5.73
C ASP A 642 -15.71 24.99 6.30
N GLU A 643 -16.11 25.87 7.23
CA GLU A 643 -15.28 26.92 7.82
C GLU A 643 -14.53 27.79 6.79
N ALA A 644 -15.15 28.01 5.63
CA ALA A 644 -14.52 28.59 4.46
C ALA A 644 -14.02 30.05 4.65
N THR A 645 -14.36 30.70 5.76
CA THR A 645 -13.95 32.08 6.07
C THR A 645 -13.08 32.19 7.34
N SER A 646 -12.71 31.08 7.96
CA SER A 646 -12.03 31.06 9.27
C SER A 646 -10.68 31.79 9.29
N ALA A 647 -9.93 31.80 8.18
CA ALA A 647 -8.64 32.45 8.03
C ALA A 647 -8.70 33.81 7.29
N MET A 648 -9.91 34.29 6.93
CA MET A 648 -10.10 35.57 6.23
C MET A 648 -10.09 36.75 7.20
N ASP A 649 -9.51 37.86 6.75
CA ASP A 649 -9.72 39.14 7.38
C ASP A 649 -11.14 39.69 7.09
N ARG A 650 -11.52 40.76 7.79
CA ARG A 650 -12.86 41.31 7.71
C ARG A 650 -13.27 41.74 6.30
N ASN A 651 -12.35 42.29 5.50
CA ASN A 651 -12.65 42.77 4.15
C ASN A 651 -12.83 41.61 3.19
N THR A 652 -11.95 40.62 3.27
CA THR A 652 -12.02 39.36 2.48
C THR A 652 -13.28 38.56 2.83
N GLU A 653 -13.64 38.50 4.12
CA GLU A 653 -14.85 37.83 4.58
C GLU A 653 -16.11 38.56 4.01
N LYS A 654 -16.15 39.91 4.10
CA LYS A 654 -17.25 40.69 3.54
C LYS A 654 -17.43 40.45 2.04
N PHE A 655 -16.33 40.48 1.28
CA PHE A 655 -16.35 40.16 -0.14
C PHE A 655 -16.89 38.75 -0.40
N SER A 656 -16.44 37.77 0.36
CA SER A 656 -16.94 36.40 0.23
C SER A 656 -18.43 36.28 0.49
N MET A 657 -18.95 37.01 1.49
CA MET A 657 -20.40 37.04 1.80
C MET A 657 -21.22 37.70 0.67
N GLU A 658 -20.76 38.84 0.16
CA GLU A 658 -21.38 39.52 -0.98
C GLU A 658 -21.43 38.61 -2.22
N LEU A 659 -20.36 37.82 -2.41
CA LEU A 659 -20.28 36.85 -3.48
C LEU A 659 -21.26 35.70 -3.29
N LEU A 660 -21.42 35.18 -2.08
CA LEU A 660 -22.39 34.13 -1.74
C LEU A 660 -23.82 34.62 -1.97
N GLU A 661 -24.16 35.83 -1.56
CA GLU A 661 -25.46 36.43 -1.85
C GLU A 661 -25.74 36.56 -3.35
N LYS A 662 -24.73 36.91 -4.16
CA LYS A 662 -24.85 37.00 -5.62
C LYS A 662 -25.16 35.65 -6.29
N ILE A 663 -24.56 34.55 -5.78
CA ILE A 663 -24.75 33.19 -6.36
C ILE A 663 -25.96 32.46 -5.77
N LYS A 664 -26.41 32.81 -4.57
CA LYS A 664 -27.51 32.19 -3.82
C LYS A 664 -28.77 31.91 -4.68
N PRO A 665 -29.26 32.82 -5.56
CA PRO A 665 -30.46 32.53 -6.36
C PRO A 665 -30.31 31.32 -7.30
N LYS A 666 -29.06 30.92 -7.65
CA LYS A 666 -28.77 29.83 -8.58
C LYS A 666 -28.25 28.58 -7.88
N CYS A 667 -27.99 28.64 -6.58
CA CYS A 667 -27.29 27.62 -5.83
C CYS A 667 -27.99 27.34 -4.49
N ALA A 668 -28.05 26.08 -4.09
CA ALA A 668 -28.36 25.69 -2.72
C ALA A 668 -27.06 25.76 -1.91
N ILE A 669 -27.02 26.44 -0.77
CA ILE A 669 -25.80 26.66 -0.01
C ILE A 669 -25.92 26.01 1.36
N PHE A 670 -24.98 25.14 1.71
CA PHE A 670 -24.85 24.56 3.04
C PHE A 670 -23.56 25.06 3.71
N PHE A 671 -23.71 25.84 4.78
CA PHE A 671 -22.60 26.53 5.42
C PHE A 671 -22.35 26.01 6.85
N ILE A 672 -21.19 25.42 7.06
CA ILE A 672 -20.70 25.01 8.38
C ILE A 672 -19.79 26.13 8.89
N SER A 673 -20.16 26.79 9.99
CA SER A 673 -19.36 27.89 10.53
C SER A 673 -19.39 27.95 12.06
N HIS A 674 -18.27 28.34 12.63
CA HIS A 674 -18.15 28.75 14.03
C HIS A 674 -18.27 30.27 14.22
N ARG A 675 -18.34 31.08 13.14
CA ARG A 675 -18.49 32.53 13.16
C ARG A 675 -19.98 32.90 13.14
N LEU A 676 -20.62 32.87 14.29
CA LEU A 676 -22.06 33.07 14.39
C LEU A 676 -22.51 34.49 14.00
N ASN A 677 -21.62 35.49 14.18
CA ASN A 677 -21.88 36.87 13.74
C ASN A 677 -22.09 36.99 12.22
N THR A 678 -21.33 36.21 11.45
CA THR A 678 -21.46 36.19 9.99
C THR A 678 -22.78 35.54 9.57
N LEU A 679 -23.12 34.41 10.19
CA LEU A 679 -24.34 33.66 9.90
C LEU A 679 -25.62 34.45 10.16
N LYS A 680 -25.66 35.27 11.21
CA LYS A 680 -26.79 36.11 11.57
C LYS A 680 -27.33 36.92 10.37
N ASN A 681 -26.42 37.39 9.49
CA ASN A 681 -26.77 38.33 8.43
C ASN A 681 -27.08 37.66 7.10
N ILE A 682 -26.63 36.43 6.88
CA ILE A 682 -26.70 35.77 5.56
C ILE A 682 -27.49 34.46 5.56
N ALA A 683 -27.61 33.77 6.72
CA ALA A 683 -28.31 32.50 6.78
C ALA A 683 -29.82 32.69 6.79
N ASP A 684 -30.51 32.02 5.86
CA ASP A 684 -32.00 32.00 5.84
C ASP A 684 -32.51 31.05 6.93
N GLU A 685 -31.83 29.94 7.13
CA GLU A 685 -32.14 28.94 8.16
C GLU A 685 -30.86 28.47 8.84
N ILE A 686 -30.91 28.30 10.15
CA ILE A 686 -29.79 27.80 10.98
C ILE A 686 -30.28 26.57 11.71
N TYR A 687 -29.54 25.46 11.58
CA TYR A 687 -29.76 24.19 12.28
C TYR A 687 -28.77 24.06 13.43
N VAL A 688 -29.24 23.75 14.64
CA VAL A 688 -28.42 23.60 15.84
C VAL A 688 -28.23 22.12 16.12
N LEU A 689 -26.98 21.67 16.00
CA LEU A 689 -26.57 20.25 16.22
C LEU A 689 -26.04 20.09 17.63
N GLU A 690 -26.82 19.46 18.51
CA GLU A 690 -26.50 19.17 19.90
C GLU A 690 -26.87 17.73 20.24
N ASN A 691 -26.16 17.11 21.16
CA ASN A 691 -26.48 15.76 21.65
C ASN A 691 -26.72 14.73 20.52
N LYS A 692 -25.98 14.85 19.40
CA LYS A 692 -26.05 13.99 18.20
C LYS A 692 -27.31 14.16 17.35
N THR A 693 -28.16 15.13 17.66
CA THR A 693 -29.40 15.40 16.94
C THR A 693 -29.51 16.89 16.58
N ILE A 694 -30.37 17.24 15.66
CA ILE A 694 -30.78 18.64 15.45
C ILE A 694 -31.85 18.95 16.48
N THR A 695 -31.51 19.81 17.44
CA THR A 695 -32.41 20.19 18.54
C THR A 695 -33.32 21.34 18.18
N HIS A 696 -32.79 22.32 17.44
CA HIS A 696 -33.52 23.53 17.04
C HIS A 696 -33.17 23.90 15.59
N TYR A 697 -34.09 24.52 14.90
CA TYR A 697 -33.84 25.13 13.58
C TYR A 697 -34.73 26.35 13.39
N GLY A 698 -34.29 27.30 12.60
CA GLY A 698 -35.03 28.52 12.29
C GLY A 698 -34.09 29.67 11.91
N ASN A 699 -34.63 30.88 11.79
CA ASN A 699 -33.81 32.06 11.57
C ASN A 699 -33.21 32.59 12.90
N HIS A 700 -32.34 33.61 12.79
CA HIS A 700 -31.66 34.19 13.95
C HIS A 700 -32.65 34.61 15.07
N GLU A 701 -33.77 35.32 14.69
CA GLU A 701 -34.73 35.85 15.65
C GLU A 701 -35.50 34.77 16.41
N GLN A 702 -35.78 33.65 15.76
CA GLN A 702 -36.43 32.50 16.38
C GLN A 702 -35.50 31.75 17.33
N LEU A 703 -34.24 31.54 16.94
CA LEU A 703 -33.30 30.78 17.72
C LEU A 703 -32.83 31.47 18.99
N ILE A 704 -32.73 32.79 19.02
CA ILE A 704 -32.36 33.55 20.23
C ILE A 704 -33.44 33.52 21.30
N GLN A 705 -34.69 33.21 20.95
CA GLN A 705 -35.80 33.11 21.91
C GLN A 705 -35.87 31.79 22.66
N THR A 706 -35.15 30.78 22.19
CA THR A 706 -35.11 29.44 22.80
C THR A 706 -33.73 29.15 23.43
N SER A 707 -33.72 28.30 24.45
CA SER A 707 -32.44 27.90 25.06
C SER A 707 -31.75 26.82 24.22
N ASN A 708 -30.67 27.19 23.55
CA ASN A 708 -29.86 26.30 22.68
C ASN A 708 -28.44 26.86 22.56
N PHE A 709 -27.54 26.10 21.97
CA PHE A 709 -26.12 26.46 21.74
C PHE A 709 -25.99 27.82 21.01
N TYR A 710 -26.82 28.07 20.02
CA TYR A 710 -26.77 29.32 19.27
C TYR A 710 -27.18 30.53 20.11
N SER A 711 -28.24 30.41 20.91
CA SER A 711 -28.73 31.50 21.77
C SER A 711 -27.78 31.80 22.94
N GLU A 712 -27.06 30.80 23.45
CA GLU A 712 -26.11 30.99 24.55
C GLU A 712 -24.96 31.91 24.14
N TYR A 713 -24.46 31.80 22.91
CA TYR A 713 -23.42 32.69 22.36
C TYR A 713 -23.83 34.17 22.37
N TRP A 714 -25.11 34.48 22.23
CA TRP A 714 -25.60 35.86 22.19
C TRP A 714 -25.98 36.40 23.57
N LYS A 715 -25.95 35.55 24.60
CA LYS A 715 -26.20 36.00 26.01
C LYS A 715 -24.91 36.46 26.67
N GLU A 716 -23.77 36.10 26.13
CA GLU A 716 -22.46 36.63 26.55
C GLU A 716 -22.14 37.96 25.84
#